data_659cdf184de2ce984e0577100f5e6eda
#
_entry.id   659cdf184de2ce984e0577100f5e6eda
#
_cell.length_a   1.000
_cell.length_b   1.000
_cell.length_c   1.000
_cell.angle_alpha   90.00
_cell.angle_beta   90.00
_cell.angle_gamma   90.00
#
_symmetry.space_group_name_H-M   'P 1'
#
loop_
_entity.id
_entity.type
_entity.pdbx_description
1 polymer ?
#
loop_
_entity_poly.entity_id
_entity_poly.type
_entity_poly.pdbx_seq_one_letter_code
_entity_poly.pdbx_strand_id
1 'polypeptide(L)'
;MEKLVLIDGHSILNRAFYGVPNLTNSEGLHTNAVYGFLNILFKVLDEEKADYLAVAFDLKTPTFRHKMFDAYKGTRKPMPEELHEQVPLMKEVLTAMGVPILTKEGYEADDILGTIAKREQKEGYEVTILSGDRDLLQLSDTHIRICLPKTSRGTTEVHNYYPEDVIREYQVTPEQFIEVKALMGDQSDNIPGVPSIGEKTATNLIVQYQNLENIYAHLDEVKPPRAKKALEEYKDLADLSLKLARICIDAPIEFSMADAKLENLYTPEAYEYMKRLEFKSIAARFGEEIKHESGPEKQFVLVEDFSEADALFEKAKKADRIGMELLAENGSVTALALCFEETGSYIFPVGGFMTESYIAGKYEELCRTGHAWVLDLKHSLPFADLSYGDTVYDAGVAAYLLNPLKDSYGYDDIARDLLGMTVPSRADLIKKLSCEDAYAKEPENFTRMAGLMAYTAFAAGKPLLERLTADGMEELYRTIELPLIYTLFHMEAEGIAVRREELAAYGEKLKRQIAVLEKEIWEMTGQEFNINSPKQLGEILFEKIQIKGGKKTKTGYSTAADVLEKLAPNYPVIQKILDYRQYTKLNSTYADGLGTYIREDGRIHSRFNQTITATGRISSTEPNLQNIPIRMELGREIRKVFVPRDGFIFLDADYSQIELRVLAHMSGDERLIEAYKTAQDIHAITASQVFHIPLDEVTPLQRRNAKAVNFGIVYGISAFGLSEDLSISRKEAMDYIARYFETYPQVKTFLDSLVAHAKEQGYVTTMFGRRRPVPELKSSNFMQRSFGERVAMNSPIQGTAADIIKIAMIRVDERLRRENLRSRLILQVHDELLVETAEDEKEIVMKILSEEMHHAASLKVELEIDMHDGKNWFEAK
;
A
#
# COMPACT_ATOMS: atom_id res chain seq x y z
N MET A 1 26.85 -26.97 -24.09
CA MET A 1 25.87 -27.95 -23.60
C MET A 1 24.55 -27.23 -23.43
N GLU A 2 23.47 -27.86 -23.76
CA GLU A 2 22.14 -27.32 -23.52
C GLU A 2 21.82 -27.37 -22.03
N LYS A 3 21.05 -26.37 -21.53
CA LYS A 3 20.83 -26.17 -20.12
C LYS A 3 19.40 -26.40 -19.71
N LEU A 4 19.18 -27.26 -18.73
CA LEU A 4 17.88 -27.55 -18.11
C LEU A 4 17.78 -26.92 -16.74
N VAL A 5 16.75 -26.08 -16.51
CA VAL A 5 16.39 -25.56 -15.19
C VAL A 5 15.21 -26.35 -14.64
N LEU A 6 15.39 -26.91 -13.45
CA LEU A 6 14.38 -27.63 -12.68
C LEU A 6 14.06 -26.86 -11.40
N ILE A 7 12.79 -26.65 -11.11
CA ILE A 7 12.37 -25.82 -9.96
C ILE A 7 11.51 -26.62 -9.00
N ASP A 8 11.82 -26.54 -7.71
CA ASP A 8 10.97 -26.99 -6.63
C ASP A 8 9.87 -25.93 -6.36
N GLY A 9 8.68 -26.20 -6.87
CA GLY A 9 7.56 -25.26 -6.87
C GLY A 9 7.10 -24.88 -5.47
N HIS A 10 6.91 -25.85 -4.57
CA HIS A 10 6.46 -25.55 -3.20
C HIS A 10 7.54 -24.85 -2.39
N SER A 11 8.79 -25.26 -2.50
CA SER A 11 9.88 -24.64 -1.75
C SER A 11 10.10 -23.17 -2.14
N ILE A 12 10.13 -22.87 -3.43
CA ILE A 12 10.29 -21.50 -3.93
C ILE A 12 9.06 -20.65 -3.63
N LEU A 13 7.85 -21.20 -3.78
CA LEU A 13 6.61 -20.46 -3.45
C LEU A 13 6.51 -20.12 -1.96
N ASN A 14 6.85 -21.06 -1.09
CA ASN A 14 6.91 -20.85 0.36
C ASN A 14 7.93 -19.78 0.74
N ARG A 15 9.11 -19.85 0.12
CA ARG A 15 10.16 -18.86 0.34
C ARG A 15 9.75 -17.46 -0.12
N ALA A 16 9.11 -17.36 -1.28
CA ALA A 16 8.58 -16.11 -1.81
C ALA A 16 7.52 -15.51 -0.87
N PHE A 17 6.62 -16.34 -0.33
CA PHE A 17 5.60 -15.93 0.62
C PHE A 17 6.16 -15.23 1.86
N TYR A 18 7.22 -15.77 2.45
CA TYR A 18 7.85 -15.16 3.63
C TYR A 18 8.89 -14.08 3.27
N GLY A 19 9.36 -14.04 2.04
CA GLY A 19 10.37 -13.10 1.56
C GLY A 19 9.80 -11.77 1.03
N VAL A 20 8.58 -11.79 0.54
CA VAL A 20 7.86 -10.63 -0.01
C VAL A 20 6.81 -10.17 1.00
N PRO A 21 6.68 -8.86 1.28
CA PRO A 21 5.58 -8.35 2.09
C PRO A 21 4.22 -8.84 1.56
N ASN A 22 3.23 -8.91 2.44
CA ASN A 22 1.89 -9.33 2.03
C ASN A 22 1.34 -8.38 0.97
N LEU A 23 1.03 -8.92 -0.21
CA LEU A 23 0.42 -8.22 -1.34
C LEU A 23 -0.92 -8.87 -1.64
N THR A 24 -1.91 -8.04 -1.88
CA THR A 24 -3.24 -8.46 -2.37
C THR A 24 -3.59 -7.62 -3.59
N ASN A 25 -4.26 -8.24 -4.57
CA ASN A 25 -4.83 -7.49 -5.68
C ASN A 25 -6.16 -6.82 -5.27
N SER A 26 -6.77 -6.06 -6.17
CA SER A 26 -8.05 -5.38 -5.95
C SER A 26 -9.24 -6.31 -5.69
N GLU A 27 -9.13 -7.60 -6.03
CA GLU A 27 -10.12 -8.65 -5.71
C GLU A 27 -9.94 -9.20 -4.28
N GLY A 28 -8.89 -8.77 -3.55
CA GLY A 28 -8.55 -9.29 -2.22
C GLY A 28 -7.79 -10.60 -2.24
N LEU A 29 -7.34 -11.08 -3.41
CA LEU A 29 -6.55 -12.29 -3.55
C LEU A 29 -5.11 -12.05 -3.15
N HIS A 30 -4.54 -12.91 -2.30
CA HIS A 30 -3.13 -12.81 -1.93
C HIS A 30 -2.23 -13.19 -3.12
N THR A 31 -1.21 -12.37 -3.39
CA THR A 31 -0.40 -12.47 -4.61
C THR A 31 1.12 -12.44 -4.37
N ASN A 32 1.55 -12.18 -3.14
CA ASN A 32 2.96 -12.01 -2.79
C ASN A 32 3.83 -13.24 -3.09
N ALA A 33 3.33 -14.45 -2.88
CA ALA A 33 4.09 -15.68 -3.16
C ALA A 33 4.27 -15.88 -4.66
N VAL A 34 3.22 -15.67 -5.45
CA VAL A 34 3.27 -15.79 -6.93
C VAL A 34 4.20 -14.72 -7.50
N TYR A 35 4.09 -13.46 -7.04
CA TYR A 35 4.96 -12.37 -7.45
C TYR A 35 6.44 -12.66 -7.17
N GLY A 36 6.73 -13.10 -5.94
CA GLY A 36 8.11 -13.44 -5.55
C GLY A 36 8.66 -14.63 -6.29
N PHE A 37 7.83 -15.66 -6.55
CA PHE A 37 8.21 -16.82 -7.35
C PHE A 37 8.61 -16.42 -8.77
N LEU A 38 7.77 -15.64 -9.45
CA LEU A 38 8.04 -15.19 -10.81
C LEU A 38 9.32 -14.33 -10.89
N ASN A 39 9.54 -13.45 -9.91
CA ASN A 39 10.79 -12.68 -9.88
C ASN A 39 12.03 -13.55 -9.72
N ILE A 40 11.97 -14.62 -8.90
CA ILE A 40 13.08 -15.57 -8.76
C ILE A 40 13.25 -16.36 -10.05
N LEU A 41 12.16 -16.84 -10.63
CA LEU A 41 12.16 -17.58 -11.90
C LEU A 41 12.84 -16.78 -13.01
N PHE A 42 12.35 -15.56 -13.26
CA PHE A 42 12.91 -14.73 -14.34
C PHE A 42 14.38 -14.37 -14.09
N LYS A 43 14.74 -14.08 -12.84
CA LYS A 43 16.14 -13.81 -12.49
C LYS A 43 17.04 -15.01 -12.83
N VAL A 44 16.64 -16.23 -12.46
CA VAL A 44 17.42 -17.44 -12.76
C VAL A 44 17.48 -17.70 -14.26
N LEU A 45 16.38 -17.53 -14.99
CA LEU A 45 16.38 -17.70 -16.44
C LEU A 45 17.26 -16.66 -17.16
N ASP A 46 17.23 -15.40 -16.72
CA ASP A 46 18.08 -14.33 -17.28
C ASP A 46 19.58 -14.60 -17.05
N GLU A 47 19.93 -15.15 -15.87
CA GLU A 47 21.32 -15.49 -15.52
C GLU A 47 21.80 -16.77 -16.22
N GLU A 48 20.95 -17.80 -16.28
CA GLU A 48 21.31 -19.14 -16.83
C GLU A 48 21.27 -19.20 -18.35
N LYS A 49 20.40 -18.45 -18.99
CA LYS A 49 20.07 -18.61 -20.42
C LYS A 49 19.71 -20.05 -20.71
N ALA A 50 18.73 -20.57 -19.97
CA ALA A 50 18.28 -21.96 -20.05
C ALA A 50 17.60 -22.27 -21.39
N ASP A 51 17.79 -23.48 -21.88
CA ASP A 51 17.13 -24.00 -23.08
C ASP A 51 15.85 -24.77 -22.74
N TYR A 52 15.77 -25.28 -21.48
CA TYR A 52 14.68 -26.13 -21.00
C TYR A 52 14.30 -25.73 -19.57
N LEU A 53 13.01 -25.84 -19.23
CA LEU A 53 12.45 -25.50 -17.92
C LEU A 53 11.35 -26.47 -17.53
N ALA A 54 11.35 -26.93 -16.27
CA ALA A 54 10.22 -27.63 -15.68
C ALA A 54 10.10 -27.32 -14.18
N VAL A 55 8.88 -27.40 -13.64
CA VAL A 55 8.60 -27.13 -12.23
C VAL A 55 7.92 -28.33 -11.59
N ALA A 56 8.48 -28.88 -10.50
CA ALA A 56 7.90 -29.98 -9.76
C ALA A 56 7.10 -29.48 -8.55
N PHE A 57 5.97 -30.13 -8.28
CA PHE A 57 5.14 -29.87 -7.10
C PHE A 57 4.79 -31.18 -6.38
N ASP A 58 4.79 -31.11 -5.03
CA ASP A 58 4.29 -32.20 -4.21
C ASP A 58 2.78 -32.38 -4.38
N LEU A 59 2.34 -33.61 -4.21
CA LEU A 59 0.93 -33.98 -4.10
C LEU A 59 0.55 -34.13 -2.62
N LYS A 60 -0.74 -33.99 -2.29
CA LYS A 60 -1.26 -34.20 -0.93
C LYS A 60 -1.31 -35.70 -0.51
N THR A 61 -0.99 -36.61 -1.41
CA THR A 61 -1.00 -38.08 -1.15
C THR A 61 0.22 -38.50 -0.35
N PRO A 62 0.10 -39.50 0.56
CA PRO A 62 1.24 -40.02 1.31
C PRO A 62 2.32 -40.56 0.38
N THR A 63 3.58 -40.23 0.63
CA THR A 63 4.73 -40.73 -0.11
C THR A 63 5.26 -42.04 0.43
N PHE A 64 6.22 -42.66 -0.24
CA PHE A 64 6.86 -43.88 0.27
C PHE A 64 7.54 -43.70 1.62
N ARG A 65 8.01 -42.46 1.95
CA ARG A 65 8.59 -42.11 3.25
C ARG A 65 7.56 -42.18 4.37
N HIS A 66 6.34 -41.69 4.15
CA HIS A 66 5.24 -41.82 5.10
C HIS A 66 4.89 -43.29 5.36
N LYS A 67 5.00 -44.16 4.34
CA LYS A 67 4.78 -45.60 4.52
C LYS A 67 5.89 -46.31 5.31
N MET A 68 7.14 -45.77 5.26
CA MET A 68 8.27 -46.28 6.04
C MET A 68 8.24 -45.78 7.49
N PHE A 69 7.77 -44.51 7.71
CA PHE A 69 7.77 -43.87 9.01
C PHE A 69 6.57 -42.92 9.13
N ASP A 70 5.56 -43.36 9.87
CA ASP A 70 4.28 -42.63 10.00
C ASP A 70 4.44 -41.19 10.57
N ALA A 71 5.48 -40.97 11.39
CA ALA A 71 5.77 -39.68 11.96
C ALA A 71 6.57 -38.73 11.04
N TYR A 72 6.92 -39.15 9.81
CA TYR A 72 7.65 -38.33 8.83
C TYR A 72 6.86 -37.04 8.53
N LYS A 73 7.52 -35.88 8.61
CA LYS A 73 6.93 -34.53 8.47
C LYS A 73 5.74 -34.22 9.42
N GLY A 74 5.49 -35.08 10.43
CA GLY A 74 4.34 -34.94 11.34
C GLY A 74 4.41 -33.72 12.29
N THR A 75 5.56 -33.10 12.41
CA THR A 75 5.77 -31.89 13.22
C THR A 75 5.61 -30.59 12.41
N ARG A 76 5.44 -30.66 11.10
CA ARG A 76 5.25 -29.49 10.25
C ARG A 76 3.92 -28.80 10.55
N LYS A 77 3.97 -27.47 10.74
CA LYS A 77 2.75 -26.67 10.86
C LYS A 77 1.97 -26.70 9.55
N PRO A 78 0.63 -26.63 9.60
CA PRO A 78 -0.17 -26.52 8.38
C PRO A 78 0.22 -25.25 7.60
N MET A 79 0.13 -25.35 6.28
CA MET A 79 0.37 -24.22 5.38
C MET A 79 -0.61 -23.10 5.70
N PRO A 80 -0.17 -21.82 5.81
CA PRO A 80 -1.07 -20.68 5.93
C PRO A 80 -2.10 -20.66 4.80
N GLU A 81 -3.32 -20.26 5.09
CA GLU A 81 -4.41 -20.26 4.11
C GLU A 81 -4.10 -19.32 2.94
N GLU A 82 -3.48 -18.16 3.25
CA GLU A 82 -3.04 -17.17 2.27
C GLU A 82 -1.98 -17.73 1.29
N LEU A 83 -1.18 -18.70 1.70
CA LEU A 83 -0.27 -19.40 0.81
C LEU A 83 -0.97 -20.56 0.10
N HIS A 84 -1.89 -21.23 0.80
CA HIS A 84 -2.62 -22.37 0.24
C HIS A 84 -3.44 -21.98 -1.00
N GLU A 85 -4.05 -20.79 -1.01
CA GLU A 85 -4.78 -20.29 -2.18
C GLU A 85 -3.88 -19.88 -3.35
N GLN A 86 -2.61 -19.52 -3.08
CA GLN A 86 -1.64 -19.14 -4.11
C GLN A 86 -1.00 -20.35 -4.83
N VAL A 87 -1.05 -21.57 -4.27
CA VAL A 87 -0.50 -22.77 -4.92
C VAL A 87 -1.23 -23.11 -6.23
N PRO A 88 -2.59 -23.24 -6.28
CA PRO A 88 -3.29 -23.47 -7.54
C PRO A 88 -3.10 -22.31 -8.52
N LEU A 89 -3.14 -21.07 -8.03
CA LEU A 89 -2.93 -19.87 -8.84
C LEU A 89 -1.54 -19.88 -9.52
N MET A 90 -0.48 -20.27 -8.81
CA MET A 90 0.85 -20.39 -9.41
C MET A 90 0.91 -21.44 -10.50
N LYS A 91 0.21 -22.57 -10.29
CA LYS A 91 0.13 -23.61 -11.32
C LYS A 91 -0.60 -23.13 -12.57
N GLU A 92 -1.69 -22.38 -12.41
CA GLU A 92 -2.42 -21.76 -13.52
C GLU A 92 -1.52 -20.79 -14.31
N VAL A 93 -0.77 -19.93 -13.60
CA VAL A 93 0.17 -18.98 -14.21
C VAL A 93 1.27 -19.73 -14.98
N LEU A 94 1.89 -20.76 -14.39
CA LEU A 94 2.92 -21.57 -15.07
C LEU A 94 2.37 -22.28 -16.30
N THR A 95 1.15 -22.82 -16.21
CA THR A 95 0.48 -23.46 -17.36
C THR A 95 0.23 -22.45 -18.47
N ALA A 96 -0.25 -21.25 -18.13
CA ALA A 96 -0.45 -20.16 -19.10
C ALA A 96 0.87 -19.71 -19.74
N MET A 97 1.99 -19.78 -19.01
CA MET A 97 3.34 -19.53 -19.53
C MET A 97 3.90 -20.69 -20.37
N GLY A 98 3.17 -21.80 -20.53
CA GLY A 98 3.66 -22.99 -21.23
C GLY A 98 4.72 -23.81 -20.48
N VAL A 99 4.85 -23.61 -19.16
CA VAL A 99 5.84 -24.31 -18.34
C VAL A 99 5.27 -25.63 -17.83
N PRO A 100 5.93 -26.77 -18.12
CA PRO A 100 5.46 -28.07 -17.66
C PRO A 100 5.52 -28.21 -16.15
N ILE A 101 4.42 -28.69 -15.57
CA ILE A 101 4.27 -28.96 -14.14
C ILE A 101 4.37 -30.48 -13.93
N LEU A 102 5.33 -30.87 -13.11
CA LEU A 102 5.64 -32.26 -12.83
C LEU A 102 5.12 -32.64 -11.44
N THR A 103 4.41 -33.78 -11.40
CA THR A 103 3.92 -34.37 -10.15
C THR A 103 3.95 -35.90 -10.27
N LYS A 104 4.19 -36.62 -9.16
CA LYS A 104 4.12 -38.09 -9.17
C LYS A 104 3.55 -38.59 -7.84
N GLU A 105 2.49 -39.38 -7.90
CA GLU A 105 1.91 -40.00 -6.73
C GLU A 105 2.90 -40.95 -6.04
N GLY A 106 3.01 -40.82 -4.70
CA GLY A 106 3.93 -41.64 -3.90
C GLY A 106 5.36 -41.09 -3.81
N TYR A 107 5.71 -40.04 -4.53
CA TYR A 107 7.02 -39.37 -4.54
C TYR A 107 6.90 -37.88 -4.20
N GLU A 108 7.98 -37.32 -3.73
CA GLU A 108 8.09 -35.86 -3.44
C GLU A 108 8.70 -35.12 -4.64
N ALA A 109 8.54 -33.79 -4.68
CA ALA A 109 9.12 -32.95 -5.72
C ALA A 109 10.65 -33.16 -5.86
N ASP A 110 11.35 -33.32 -4.74
CA ASP A 110 12.79 -33.57 -4.71
C ASP A 110 13.19 -34.86 -5.40
N ASP A 111 12.36 -35.94 -5.27
CA ASP A 111 12.58 -37.21 -5.92
C ASP A 111 12.41 -37.10 -7.45
N ILE A 112 11.43 -36.30 -7.88
CA ILE A 112 11.17 -36.00 -9.29
C ILE A 112 12.35 -35.25 -9.89
N LEU A 113 12.77 -34.17 -9.22
CA LEU A 113 13.87 -33.30 -9.63
C LEU A 113 15.19 -34.10 -9.69
N GLY A 114 15.46 -34.90 -8.63
CA GLY A 114 16.65 -35.76 -8.56
C GLY A 114 16.72 -36.79 -9.67
N THR A 115 15.58 -37.44 -9.96
CA THR A 115 15.48 -38.46 -11.04
C THR A 115 15.75 -37.82 -12.41
N ILE A 116 15.11 -36.70 -12.71
CA ILE A 116 15.29 -36.03 -14.01
C ILE A 116 16.72 -35.49 -14.11
N ALA A 117 17.24 -34.82 -13.08
CA ALA A 117 18.57 -34.26 -13.10
C ALA A 117 19.66 -35.32 -13.37
N LYS A 118 19.59 -36.47 -12.67
CA LYS A 118 20.56 -37.56 -12.86
C LYS A 118 20.40 -38.29 -14.20
N ARG A 119 19.17 -38.30 -14.76
CA ARG A 119 18.91 -38.87 -16.07
C ARG A 119 19.46 -38.00 -17.19
N GLU A 120 19.10 -36.70 -17.18
CA GLU A 120 19.47 -35.78 -18.26
C GLU A 120 20.96 -35.38 -18.21
N GLN A 121 21.60 -35.40 -17.03
CA GLN A 121 23.04 -35.28 -16.91
C GLN A 121 23.78 -36.37 -17.72
N LYS A 122 23.27 -37.64 -17.68
CA LYS A 122 23.86 -38.76 -18.44
C LYS A 122 23.71 -38.61 -19.96
N GLU A 123 22.66 -37.91 -20.39
CA GLU A 123 22.42 -37.55 -21.79
C GLU A 123 23.21 -36.31 -22.25
N GLY A 124 23.98 -35.68 -21.35
CA GLY A 124 24.91 -34.64 -21.70
C GLY A 124 24.36 -33.19 -21.50
N TYR A 125 23.30 -33.02 -20.73
CA TYR A 125 22.75 -31.72 -20.37
C TYR A 125 23.43 -31.15 -19.11
N GLU A 126 23.51 -29.81 -19.04
CA GLU A 126 23.80 -29.11 -17.78
C GLU A 126 22.49 -28.82 -17.04
N VAL A 127 22.40 -29.27 -15.78
CA VAL A 127 21.19 -29.18 -15.00
C VAL A 127 21.35 -28.21 -13.83
N THR A 128 20.44 -27.27 -13.72
CA THR A 128 20.33 -26.37 -12.58
C THR A 128 19.06 -26.69 -11.80
N ILE A 129 19.19 -27.04 -10.51
CA ILE A 129 18.03 -27.24 -9.62
C ILE A 129 17.88 -26.01 -8.74
N LEU A 130 16.74 -25.36 -8.81
CA LEU A 130 16.38 -24.21 -8.00
C LEU A 130 15.41 -24.63 -6.88
N SER A 131 15.86 -24.56 -5.62
CA SER A 131 15.05 -24.87 -4.45
C SER A 131 15.51 -24.05 -3.24
N GLY A 132 14.68 -23.95 -2.23
CA GLY A 132 15.06 -23.43 -0.91
C GLY A 132 15.53 -24.54 0.04
N ASP A 133 15.43 -25.80 -0.37
CA ASP A 133 15.79 -26.97 0.45
C ASP A 133 17.26 -27.37 0.25
N ARG A 134 17.98 -27.48 1.39
CA ARG A 134 19.39 -27.89 1.38
C ARG A 134 19.57 -29.39 1.12
N ASP A 135 18.54 -30.19 1.24
CA ASP A 135 18.63 -31.61 1.02
C ASP A 135 19.00 -31.94 -0.42
N LEU A 136 18.65 -31.07 -1.34
CA LEU A 136 19.06 -31.19 -2.75
C LEU A 136 20.57 -31.02 -2.98
N LEU A 137 21.34 -30.54 -2.01
CA LEU A 137 22.81 -30.48 -2.11
C LEU A 137 23.45 -31.86 -2.32
N GLN A 138 22.76 -32.93 -1.87
CA GLN A 138 23.18 -34.30 -2.13
C GLN A 138 23.24 -34.67 -3.62
N LEU A 139 22.53 -33.92 -4.48
CA LEU A 139 22.46 -34.18 -5.93
C LEU A 139 23.54 -33.42 -6.70
N SER A 140 24.22 -32.46 -6.05
CA SER A 140 25.25 -31.63 -6.69
C SER A 140 26.34 -32.50 -7.33
N ASP A 141 26.69 -32.19 -8.58
CA ASP A 141 27.62 -32.92 -9.41
C ASP A 141 28.33 -31.97 -10.39
N THR A 142 29.30 -32.45 -11.15
CA THR A 142 30.01 -31.66 -12.15
C THR A 142 29.10 -30.96 -13.18
N HIS A 143 27.95 -31.58 -13.48
CA HIS A 143 26.94 -31.07 -14.43
C HIS A 143 25.56 -30.82 -13.76
N ILE A 144 25.48 -30.96 -12.43
CA ILE A 144 24.28 -30.62 -11.66
C ILE A 144 24.64 -29.57 -10.63
N ARG A 145 24.09 -28.41 -10.80
CA ARG A 145 24.25 -27.30 -9.88
C ARG A 145 22.98 -27.07 -9.06
N ILE A 146 23.14 -26.82 -7.77
CA ILE A 146 22.04 -26.49 -6.87
C ILE A 146 22.04 -24.99 -6.60
N CYS A 147 20.93 -24.32 -6.91
CA CYS A 147 20.70 -22.90 -6.68
C CYS A 147 19.81 -22.72 -5.47
N LEU A 148 20.35 -22.17 -4.39
CA LEU A 148 19.62 -21.86 -3.16
C LEU A 148 19.42 -20.34 -3.03
N PRO A 149 18.20 -19.81 -3.18
CA PRO A 149 17.94 -18.39 -2.96
C PRO A 149 18.13 -18.06 -1.48
N LYS A 150 18.88 -17.01 -1.14
CA LYS A 150 19.02 -16.45 0.21
C LYS A 150 18.44 -15.03 0.21
N THR A 151 17.38 -14.79 0.96
CA THR A 151 16.82 -13.44 1.12
C THR A 151 17.45 -12.76 2.32
N SER A 152 18.12 -11.65 2.10
CA SER A 152 18.71 -10.80 3.13
C SER A 152 18.33 -9.34 2.85
N ARG A 153 17.77 -8.64 3.85
CA ARG A 153 17.42 -7.21 3.77
C ARG A 153 16.51 -6.83 2.60
N GLY A 154 15.57 -7.71 2.22
CA GLY A 154 14.64 -7.45 1.11
C GLY A 154 15.22 -7.72 -0.28
N THR A 155 16.48 -8.12 -0.38
CA THR A 155 17.12 -8.54 -1.63
C THR A 155 17.29 -10.06 -1.62
N THR A 156 16.89 -10.73 -2.70
CA THR A 156 17.13 -12.18 -2.88
C THR A 156 18.37 -12.38 -3.72
N GLU A 157 19.39 -13.01 -3.12
CA GLU A 157 20.59 -13.47 -3.80
C GLU A 157 20.48 -14.98 -4.02
N VAL A 158 20.91 -15.47 -5.16
CA VAL A 158 20.94 -16.91 -5.47
C VAL A 158 22.36 -17.40 -5.27
N HIS A 159 22.53 -18.37 -4.36
CA HIS A 159 23.81 -19.01 -4.10
C HIS A 159 23.90 -20.30 -4.86
N ASN A 160 24.96 -20.46 -5.63
CA ASN A 160 25.21 -21.61 -6.47
C ASN A 160 26.13 -22.59 -5.76
N TYR A 161 25.79 -23.90 -5.82
CA TYR A 161 26.57 -24.98 -5.20
C TYR A 161 26.92 -26.05 -6.22
N TYR A 162 28.20 -26.15 -6.53
CA TYR A 162 28.84 -27.28 -7.12
C TYR A 162 29.47 -28.17 -6.02
N PRO A 163 29.97 -29.39 -6.32
CA PRO A 163 30.58 -30.25 -5.31
C PRO A 163 31.65 -29.57 -4.45
N GLU A 164 32.47 -28.72 -5.05
CA GLU A 164 33.54 -27.99 -4.34
C GLU A 164 32.96 -26.97 -3.32
N ASP A 165 31.83 -26.36 -3.64
CA ASP A 165 31.16 -25.42 -2.75
C ASP A 165 30.54 -26.15 -1.56
N VAL A 166 29.96 -27.34 -1.76
CA VAL A 166 29.44 -28.19 -0.70
C VAL A 166 30.58 -28.63 0.22
N ILE A 167 31.71 -29.09 -0.33
CA ILE A 167 32.89 -29.47 0.46
C ILE A 167 33.44 -28.28 1.25
N ARG A 168 33.51 -27.10 0.63
CA ARG A 168 34.04 -25.88 1.27
C ARG A 168 33.15 -25.44 2.44
N GLU A 169 31.81 -25.49 2.29
CA GLU A 169 30.87 -24.98 3.31
C GLU A 169 30.54 -26.04 4.38
N TYR A 170 30.37 -27.30 3.99
CA TYR A 170 29.90 -28.39 4.88
C TYR A 170 30.97 -29.41 5.25
N GLN A 171 32.18 -29.34 4.71
CA GLN A 171 33.34 -30.24 4.96
C GLN A 171 33.12 -31.69 4.52
N VAL A 172 32.07 -31.98 3.76
CA VAL A 172 31.71 -33.29 3.25
C VAL A 172 31.34 -33.22 1.77
N THR A 173 31.48 -34.32 1.03
CA THR A 173 31.01 -34.37 -0.36
C THR A 173 29.47 -34.35 -0.42
N PRO A 174 28.86 -34.03 -1.59
CA PRO A 174 27.42 -34.12 -1.76
C PRO A 174 26.83 -35.47 -1.34
N GLU A 175 27.48 -36.57 -1.67
CA GLU A 175 27.08 -37.94 -1.29
C GLU A 175 27.16 -38.16 0.23
N GLN A 176 28.20 -37.63 0.86
CA GLN A 176 28.39 -37.69 2.33
C GLN A 176 27.43 -36.79 3.10
N PHE A 177 26.84 -35.78 2.46
CA PHE A 177 25.87 -34.87 3.08
C PHE A 177 24.64 -35.63 3.61
N ILE A 178 24.19 -36.66 2.85
CA ILE A 178 23.09 -37.54 3.29
C ILE A 178 23.48 -38.32 4.54
N GLU A 179 24.73 -38.82 4.58
CA GLU A 179 25.23 -39.63 5.69
C GLU A 179 25.32 -38.81 6.98
N VAL A 180 25.69 -37.51 6.87
CA VAL A 180 25.65 -36.57 8.01
C VAL A 180 24.23 -36.40 8.52
N LYS A 181 23.24 -36.22 7.61
CA LYS A 181 21.83 -36.12 7.97
C LYS A 181 21.27 -37.40 8.60
N ALA A 182 21.68 -38.57 8.12
CA ALA A 182 21.30 -39.82 8.73
C ALA A 182 21.70 -39.94 10.19
N LEU A 183 22.88 -39.42 10.53
CA LEU A 183 23.40 -39.41 11.91
C LEU A 183 22.77 -38.34 12.80
N MET A 184 22.69 -37.07 12.32
CA MET A 184 22.19 -35.97 13.15
C MET A 184 20.66 -35.89 13.23
N GLY A 185 19.96 -36.47 12.25
CA GLY A 185 18.52 -36.32 12.06
C GLY A 185 18.15 -34.97 11.43
N ASP A 186 16.85 -34.77 11.22
CA ASP A 186 16.28 -33.50 10.76
C ASP A 186 14.97 -33.18 11.50
N GLN A 187 14.97 -32.08 12.23
CA GLN A 187 13.78 -31.65 12.98
C GLN A 187 12.66 -31.14 12.09
N SER A 188 12.98 -30.59 10.90
CA SER A 188 11.98 -30.04 9.99
C SER A 188 11.15 -31.15 9.34
N ASP A 189 11.78 -32.28 9.04
CA ASP A 189 11.15 -33.46 8.42
C ASP A 189 10.87 -34.58 9.42
N ASN A 190 11.17 -34.33 10.68
CA ASN A 190 11.01 -35.30 11.76
C ASN A 190 11.79 -36.60 11.51
N ILE A 191 12.99 -36.47 10.94
CA ILE A 191 13.90 -37.58 10.75
C ILE A 191 14.65 -37.80 12.07
N PRO A 192 14.58 -38.99 12.67
CA PRO A 192 15.01 -39.17 14.06
C PRO A 192 16.53 -39.01 14.27
N GLY A 193 17.35 -39.42 13.34
CA GLY A 193 18.81 -39.50 13.54
C GLY A 193 19.23 -40.43 14.63
N VAL A 194 20.49 -40.33 15.06
CA VAL A 194 21.04 -41.05 16.21
C VAL A 194 21.00 -40.12 17.43
N PRO A 195 20.29 -40.48 18.50
CA PRO A 195 20.20 -39.63 19.68
C PRO A 195 21.57 -39.26 20.25
N SER A 196 21.76 -38.00 20.60
CA SER A 196 23.02 -37.43 21.12
C SER A 196 24.15 -37.24 20.09
N ILE A 197 23.90 -37.46 18.80
CA ILE A 197 24.81 -37.10 17.71
C ILE A 197 24.27 -35.85 17.04
N GLY A 198 24.92 -34.71 17.23
CA GLY A 198 24.61 -33.46 16.55
C GLY A 198 25.50 -33.23 15.34
N GLU A 199 25.23 -32.20 14.56
CA GLU A 199 25.87 -31.85 13.30
C GLU A 199 27.41 -31.98 13.35
N LYS A 200 28.07 -31.33 14.31
CA LYS A 200 29.54 -31.35 14.42
C LYS A 200 30.10 -32.77 14.61
N THR A 201 29.43 -33.60 15.41
CA THR A 201 29.88 -34.98 15.66
C THR A 201 29.63 -35.84 14.42
N ALA A 202 28.48 -35.70 13.79
CA ALA A 202 28.12 -36.40 12.56
C ALA A 202 29.11 -36.07 11.44
N THR A 203 29.39 -34.79 11.21
CA THR A 203 30.36 -34.34 10.21
C THR A 203 31.75 -34.93 10.45
N ASN A 204 32.28 -34.86 11.69
CA ASN A 204 33.60 -35.41 12.02
C ASN A 204 33.66 -36.92 11.77
N LEU A 205 32.59 -37.66 12.12
CA LEU A 205 32.54 -39.10 11.89
C LEU A 205 32.54 -39.42 10.40
N ILE A 206 31.75 -38.69 9.60
CA ILE A 206 31.70 -38.93 8.17
C ILE A 206 33.03 -38.54 7.47
N VAL A 207 33.62 -37.41 7.88
CA VAL A 207 34.97 -37.02 7.37
C VAL A 207 36.02 -38.08 7.69
N GLN A 208 35.96 -38.70 8.88
CA GLN A 208 36.94 -39.70 9.31
C GLN A 208 36.72 -41.07 8.68
N TYR A 209 35.48 -41.55 8.62
CA TYR A 209 35.14 -42.91 8.19
C TYR A 209 34.48 -42.97 6.79
N GLN A 210 34.23 -41.83 6.18
CA GLN A 210 33.70 -41.63 4.83
C GLN A 210 32.20 -41.93 4.66
N ASN A 211 31.62 -42.89 5.35
CA ASN A 211 30.20 -43.27 5.28
C ASN A 211 29.73 -44.03 6.51
N LEU A 212 28.44 -44.19 6.65
CA LEU A 212 27.79 -44.88 7.78
C LEU A 212 28.21 -46.34 7.91
N GLU A 213 28.37 -47.07 6.83
CA GLU A 213 28.80 -48.47 6.83
C GLU A 213 30.20 -48.63 7.40
N ASN A 214 31.14 -47.78 7.02
CA ASN A 214 32.49 -47.79 7.56
C ASN A 214 32.54 -47.36 9.02
N ILE A 215 31.67 -46.45 9.46
CA ILE A 215 31.54 -46.11 10.90
C ILE A 215 31.20 -47.38 11.69
N TYR A 216 30.23 -48.18 11.20
CA TYR A 216 29.84 -49.41 11.89
C TYR A 216 30.91 -50.51 11.78
N ALA A 217 31.68 -50.57 10.70
CA ALA A 217 32.81 -51.47 10.57
C ALA A 217 33.96 -51.18 11.54
N HIS A 218 34.15 -49.87 11.94
CA HIS A 218 35.18 -49.41 12.85
C HIS A 218 34.59 -48.89 14.15
N LEU A 219 33.48 -49.41 14.63
CA LEU A 219 32.71 -48.89 15.75
C LEU A 219 33.53 -48.85 17.06
N ASP A 220 34.47 -49.79 17.22
CA ASP A 220 35.39 -49.84 18.34
C ASP A 220 36.34 -48.66 18.45
N GLU A 221 36.63 -48.01 17.34
CA GLU A 221 37.56 -46.88 17.26
C GLU A 221 36.84 -45.50 17.37
N VAL A 222 35.50 -45.50 17.39
CA VAL A 222 34.66 -44.29 17.39
C VAL A 222 34.85 -43.51 18.69
N LYS A 223 35.15 -42.22 18.53
CA LYS A 223 35.23 -41.24 19.64
C LYS A 223 34.22 -40.10 19.40
N PRO A 224 33.63 -39.50 20.42
CA PRO A 224 33.72 -39.84 21.86
C PRO A 224 32.96 -41.09 22.27
N PRO A 225 33.24 -41.70 23.40
CA PRO A 225 32.58 -42.93 23.84
C PRO A 225 31.05 -42.85 23.86
N ARG A 226 30.49 -41.65 24.10
CA ARG A 226 29.05 -41.42 24.06
C ARG A 226 28.48 -41.60 22.63
N ALA A 227 29.19 -41.17 21.60
CA ALA A 227 28.77 -41.37 20.22
C ALA A 227 28.83 -42.87 19.84
N LYS A 228 29.91 -43.59 20.24
CA LYS A 228 30.00 -45.02 20.06
C LYS A 228 28.80 -45.76 20.63
N LYS A 229 28.50 -45.51 21.92
CA LYS A 229 27.35 -46.13 22.62
C LYS A 229 26.03 -45.81 21.92
N ALA A 230 25.80 -44.54 21.47
CA ALA A 230 24.59 -44.17 20.74
C ALA A 230 24.48 -44.89 19.40
N LEU A 231 25.58 -45.02 18.62
CA LEU A 231 25.59 -45.78 17.38
C LEU A 231 25.27 -47.27 17.58
N GLU A 232 25.84 -47.88 18.65
CA GLU A 232 25.54 -49.26 19.01
C GLU A 232 24.05 -49.48 19.34
N GLU A 233 23.46 -48.59 20.12
CA GLU A 233 22.10 -48.70 20.60
C GLU A 233 21.03 -48.38 19.53
N TYR A 234 21.34 -47.42 18.61
CA TYR A 234 20.34 -46.86 17.71
C TYR A 234 20.70 -47.09 16.20
N LYS A 235 21.32 -48.22 15.85
CA LYS A 235 21.69 -48.57 14.48
C LYS A 235 20.49 -48.53 13.53
N ASP A 236 19.37 -49.12 13.97
CA ASP A 236 18.17 -49.20 13.13
C ASP A 236 17.59 -47.80 12.80
N LEU A 237 17.74 -46.83 13.77
CA LEU A 237 17.34 -45.45 13.54
C LEU A 237 18.28 -44.74 12.56
N ALA A 238 19.59 -45.02 12.58
CA ALA A 238 20.54 -44.48 11.61
C ALA A 238 20.19 -45.00 10.18
N ASP A 239 19.93 -46.29 10.06
CA ASP A 239 19.58 -46.91 8.78
C ASP A 239 18.23 -46.39 8.25
N LEU A 240 17.25 -46.22 9.10
CA LEU A 240 15.96 -45.62 8.74
C LEU A 240 16.14 -44.14 8.32
N SER A 241 16.91 -43.37 9.09
CA SER A 241 17.18 -41.96 8.82
C SER A 241 17.91 -41.78 7.48
N LEU A 242 18.83 -42.66 7.14
CA LEU A 242 19.51 -42.66 5.83
C LEU A 242 18.54 -42.88 4.69
N LYS A 243 17.59 -43.83 4.84
CA LYS A 243 16.54 -44.11 3.83
C LYS A 243 15.57 -42.93 3.69
N LEU A 244 15.22 -42.25 4.78
CA LEU A 244 14.32 -41.10 4.77
C LEU A 244 15.00 -39.86 4.16
N ALA A 245 16.28 -39.62 4.45
CA ALA A 245 17.02 -38.45 3.97
C ALA A 245 17.47 -38.55 2.51
N ARG A 246 17.54 -39.79 1.97
CA ARG A 246 18.00 -40.03 0.60
C ARG A 246 16.94 -39.69 -0.43
N ILE A 247 17.28 -38.82 -1.39
CA ILE A 247 16.43 -38.50 -2.52
C ILE A 247 16.44 -39.69 -3.50
N CYS A 248 15.25 -40.11 -3.93
CA CYS A 248 15.09 -41.15 -4.94
C CYS A 248 15.44 -40.55 -6.31
N ILE A 249 16.35 -41.23 -7.01
CA ILE A 249 16.83 -40.81 -8.35
C ILE A 249 16.37 -41.71 -9.48
N ASP A 250 15.42 -42.62 -9.22
CA ASP A 250 14.84 -43.59 -10.13
C ASP A 250 13.31 -43.67 -10.03
N ALA A 251 12.67 -42.55 -9.65
CA ALA A 251 11.23 -42.40 -9.59
C ALA A 251 10.62 -42.67 -11.01
N PRO A 252 9.49 -43.37 -11.11
CA PRO A 252 8.86 -43.68 -12.39
C PRO A 252 8.09 -42.49 -12.94
N ILE A 253 8.83 -41.41 -13.30
CA ILE A 253 8.29 -40.19 -13.87
C ILE A 253 8.38 -40.21 -15.40
N GLU A 254 7.27 -39.93 -16.06
CA GLU A 254 7.26 -39.64 -17.49
C GLU A 254 7.65 -38.16 -17.69
N PHE A 255 8.73 -37.95 -18.40
CA PHE A 255 9.24 -36.61 -18.71
C PHE A 255 9.95 -36.64 -20.04
N SER A 256 9.65 -35.67 -20.89
CA SER A 256 10.29 -35.46 -22.18
C SER A 256 10.96 -34.11 -22.24
N MET A 257 12.21 -34.07 -22.70
CA MET A 257 12.92 -32.81 -22.94
C MET A 257 12.20 -31.93 -23.97
N ALA A 258 11.48 -32.57 -24.94
CA ALA A 258 10.71 -31.82 -25.92
C ALA A 258 9.61 -30.98 -25.28
N ASP A 259 8.94 -31.51 -24.25
CA ASP A 259 7.87 -30.80 -23.53
C ASP A 259 8.41 -29.70 -22.61
N ALA A 260 9.67 -29.84 -22.18
CA ALA A 260 10.34 -28.88 -21.31
C ALA A 260 11.10 -27.78 -22.07
N LYS A 261 11.13 -27.85 -23.42
CA LYS A 261 11.85 -26.83 -24.22
C LYS A 261 11.28 -25.46 -23.96
N LEU A 262 12.18 -24.52 -23.63
CA LEU A 262 11.84 -23.15 -23.35
C LEU A 262 11.50 -22.45 -24.67
N GLU A 263 10.21 -22.26 -24.90
CA GLU A 263 9.69 -21.42 -25.96
C GLU A 263 9.38 -20.00 -25.42
N ASN A 264 8.41 -19.32 -25.99
CA ASN A 264 8.02 -18.00 -25.50
C ASN A 264 7.19 -18.13 -24.21
N LEU A 265 7.76 -17.76 -23.06
CA LEU A 265 7.05 -17.69 -21.77
C LEU A 265 6.04 -16.54 -21.68
N TYR A 266 6.19 -15.57 -22.56
CA TYR A 266 5.37 -14.36 -22.61
C TYR A 266 4.17 -14.59 -23.53
N THR A 267 3.27 -15.50 -23.15
CA THR A 267 2.04 -15.79 -23.91
C THR A 267 0.94 -14.76 -23.63
N PRO A 268 -0.05 -14.59 -24.51
CA PRO A 268 -1.22 -13.76 -24.24
C PRO A 268 -1.97 -14.18 -22.97
N GLU A 269 -2.10 -15.48 -22.75
CA GLU A 269 -2.77 -16.06 -21.58
C GLU A 269 -2.03 -15.73 -20.29
N ALA A 270 -0.69 -15.81 -20.29
CA ALA A 270 0.13 -15.41 -19.15
C ALA A 270 0.03 -13.92 -18.87
N TYR A 271 -0.07 -13.09 -19.93
CA TYR A 271 -0.26 -11.64 -19.78
C TYR A 271 -1.57 -11.30 -19.07
N GLU A 272 -2.68 -12.03 -19.38
CA GLU A 272 -3.95 -11.84 -18.68
C GLU A 272 -3.83 -12.10 -17.17
N TYR A 273 -3.06 -13.14 -16.76
CA TYR A 273 -2.76 -13.36 -15.34
C TYR A 273 -1.94 -12.21 -14.74
N MET A 274 -0.93 -11.69 -15.44
CA MET A 274 -0.12 -10.57 -14.91
C MET A 274 -0.98 -9.33 -14.65
N LYS A 275 -1.96 -9.06 -15.51
CA LYS A 275 -2.93 -7.97 -15.34
C LYS A 275 -3.87 -8.21 -14.16
N ARG A 276 -4.52 -9.40 -14.12
CA ARG A 276 -5.44 -9.78 -13.04
C ARG A 276 -4.74 -9.72 -11.68
N LEU A 277 -3.47 -10.13 -11.62
CA LEU A 277 -2.67 -10.12 -10.39
C LEU A 277 -2.02 -8.75 -10.11
N GLU A 278 -2.19 -7.77 -11.01
CA GLU A 278 -1.66 -6.41 -10.90
C GLU A 278 -0.12 -6.34 -10.86
N PHE A 279 0.56 -7.28 -11.52
CA PHE A 279 2.02 -7.37 -11.57
C PHE A 279 2.62 -6.47 -12.66
N LYS A 280 2.49 -5.15 -12.49
CA LYS A 280 2.92 -4.13 -13.48
C LYS A 280 4.38 -4.33 -13.93
N SER A 281 5.29 -4.62 -13.01
CA SER A 281 6.72 -4.81 -13.33
C SER A 281 7.00 -6.07 -14.14
N ILE A 282 6.21 -7.14 -13.95
CA ILE A 282 6.33 -8.38 -14.71
C ILE A 282 5.62 -8.23 -16.07
N ALA A 283 4.44 -7.62 -16.08
CA ALA A 283 3.72 -7.31 -17.31
C ALA A 283 4.55 -6.46 -18.29
N ALA A 284 5.41 -5.57 -17.78
CA ALA A 284 6.33 -4.78 -18.60
C ALA A 284 7.38 -5.62 -19.38
N ARG A 285 7.62 -6.89 -18.98
CA ARG A 285 8.52 -7.81 -19.71
C ARG A 285 7.89 -8.37 -20.97
N PHE A 286 6.56 -8.32 -21.09
CA PHE A 286 5.85 -8.80 -22.27
C PHE A 286 6.05 -7.83 -23.42
N GLY A 287 6.40 -8.32 -24.60
CA GLY A 287 6.59 -7.51 -25.81
C GLY A 287 5.29 -6.84 -26.28
N GLU A 288 5.40 -5.78 -27.04
CA GLU A 288 4.23 -5.04 -27.57
C GLU A 288 3.32 -5.92 -28.45
N GLU A 289 3.88 -6.94 -29.11
CA GLU A 289 3.13 -7.90 -29.95
C GLU A 289 2.19 -8.81 -29.12
N ILE A 290 2.43 -8.95 -27.82
CA ILE A 290 1.66 -9.80 -26.90
C ILE A 290 0.68 -8.99 -26.05
N LYS A 291 0.92 -7.69 -25.93
CA LYS A 291 -0.03 -6.75 -25.35
C LYS A 291 -1.20 -6.55 -26.32
N HIS A 292 -1.86 -7.67 -26.71
CA HIS A 292 -3.04 -7.57 -27.54
C HIS A 292 -4.09 -6.73 -26.84
N GLU A 293 -4.50 -5.67 -27.49
CA GLU A 293 -5.70 -4.94 -27.12
C GLU A 293 -6.86 -5.93 -27.16
N SER A 294 -7.43 -6.24 -26.01
CA SER A 294 -8.69 -6.95 -25.95
C SER A 294 -9.81 -5.95 -26.12
N GLY A 295 -10.40 -5.93 -27.27
CA GLY A 295 -11.51 -5.05 -27.62
C GLY A 295 -11.63 -4.90 -29.13
N PRO A 296 -12.73 -4.36 -29.61
CA PRO A 296 -12.89 -4.08 -31.04
C PRO A 296 -11.83 -3.04 -31.47
N GLU A 297 -11.23 -3.27 -32.63
CA GLU A 297 -10.27 -2.34 -33.24
C GLU A 297 -10.92 -0.95 -33.39
N LYS A 298 -10.28 0.08 -32.82
CA LYS A 298 -10.77 1.45 -32.83
C LYS A 298 -9.92 2.30 -33.73
N GLN A 299 -10.58 3.23 -34.43
CA GLN A 299 -9.90 4.19 -35.29
C GLN A 299 -9.61 5.46 -34.48
N PHE A 300 -8.34 5.88 -34.49
CA PHE A 300 -7.93 7.14 -33.89
C PHE A 300 -7.41 8.05 -35.00
N VAL A 301 -8.12 9.16 -35.22
CA VAL A 301 -7.89 10.03 -36.36
C VAL A 301 -7.32 11.35 -35.88
N LEU A 302 -6.14 11.70 -36.35
CA LEU A 302 -5.57 13.04 -36.18
C LEU A 302 -6.22 13.98 -37.19
N VAL A 303 -6.87 15.04 -36.72
CA VAL A 303 -7.62 16.00 -37.56
C VAL A 303 -6.88 17.33 -37.52
N GLU A 304 -6.26 17.68 -38.65
CA GLU A 304 -5.48 18.91 -38.83
C GLU A 304 -6.22 19.95 -39.70
N ASP A 305 -7.25 19.53 -40.46
CA ASP A 305 -8.07 20.42 -41.22
C ASP A 305 -9.12 21.12 -40.36
N PHE A 306 -9.12 22.45 -40.40
CA PHE A 306 -10.01 23.29 -39.61
C PHE A 306 -11.50 23.08 -39.97
N SER A 307 -11.83 22.91 -41.22
CA SER A 307 -13.23 22.75 -41.66
C SER A 307 -13.78 21.39 -41.26
N GLU A 308 -12.94 20.35 -41.31
CA GLU A 308 -13.28 19.02 -40.83
C GLU A 308 -13.46 19.01 -39.30
N ALA A 309 -12.56 19.69 -38.59
CA ALA A 309 -12.64 19.83 -37.11
C ALA A 309 -13.95 20.49 -36.69
N ASP A 310 -14.32 21.63 -37.30
CA ASP A 310 -15.57 22.35 -36.98
C ASP A 310 -16.82 21.50 -37.25
N ALA A 311 -16.83 20.75 -38.36
CA ALA A 311 -17.91 19.83 -38.70
C ALA A 311 -18.05 18.68 -37.68
N LEU A 312 -16.94 18.16 -37.15
CA LEU A 312 -16.94 17.12 -36.12
C LEU A 312 -17.41 17.66 -34.77
N PHE A 313 -17.01 18.87 -34.37
CA PHE A 313 -17.52 19.52 -33.15
C PHE A 313 -19.04 19.76 -33.23
N GLU A 314 -19.57 20.17 -34.39
CA GLU A 314 -21.03 20.31 -34.54
C GLU A 314 -21.79 18.98 -34.52
N LYS A 315 -21.18 17.87 -34.89
CA LYS A 315 -21.74 16.53 -34.73
C LYS A 315 -21.73 16.13 -33.26
N ALA A 316 -20.59 16.33 -32.57
CA ALA A 316 -20.42 15.99 -31.17
C ALA A 316 -21.44 16.69 -30.27
N LYS A 317 -21.75 17.96 -30.48
CA LYS A 317 -22.77 18.70 -29.73
C LYS A 317 -24.15 18.05 -29.75
N LYS A 318 -24.45 17.26 -30.77
CA LYS A 318 -25.76 16.58 -30.97
C LYS A 318 -25.75 15.15 -30.46
N ALA A 319 -24.62 14.67 -29.96
CA ALA A 319 -24.49 13.32 -29.46
C ALA A 319 -25.07 13.20 -28.05
N ASP A 320 -25.67 12.06 -27.76
CA ASP A 320 -26.25 11.76 -26.44
C ASP A 320 -25.19 11.60 -25.34
N ARG A 321 -23.95 11.36 -25.71
CA ARG A 321 -22.79 11.19 -24.85
C ARG A 321 -21.51 11.59 -25.56
N ILE A 322 -20.60 12.22 -24.81
CA ILE A 322 -19.32 12.69 -25.31
C ILE A 322 -18.24 12.24 -24.32
N GLY A 323 -17.15 11.66 -24.82
CA GLY A 323 -15.93 11.44 -24.06
C GLY A 323 -14.84 12.37 -24.57
N MET A 324 -14.15 13.06 -23.65
CA MET A 324 -13.14 14.05 -24.02
C MET A 324 -11.94 14.00 -23.11
N GLU A 325 -10.79 14.45 -23.62
CA GLU A 325 -9.64 14.77 -22.80
C GLU A 325 -8.88 15.97 -23.38
N LEU A 326 -8.67 16.97 -22.55
CA LEU A 326 -7.84 18.13 -22.90
C LEU A 326 -6.39 17.82 -22.50
N LEU A 327 -5.55 17.56 -23.50
CA LEU A 327 -4.15 17.21 -23.34
C LEU A 327 -3.33 18.49 -23.16
N ALA A 328 -3.09 18.84 -21.89
CA ALA A 328 -2.40 20.05 -21.51
C ALA A 328 -1.34 19.77 -20.43
N GLU A 329 -0.16 20.35 -20.58
CA GLU A 329 0.93 20.24 -19.60
C GLU A 329 1.77 21.53 -19.60
N ASN A 330 2.44 21.82 -18.51
CA ASN A 330 3.36 22.96 -18.38
C ASN A 330 2.75 24.34 -18.75
N GLY A 331 1.44 24.49 -18.55
CA GLY A 331 0.74 25.74 -18.81
C GLY A 331 0.29 25.94 -20.26
N SER A 332 0.39 24.93 -21.14
CA SER A 332 -0.06 24.99 -22.55
C SER A 332 -0.92 23.79 -22.92
N VAL A 333 -1.85 23.99 -23.86
CA VAL A 333 -2.68 22.95 -24.46
C VAL A 333 -1.98 22.40 -25.68
N THR A 334 -1.83 21.08 -25.76
CA THR A 334 -1.26 20.37 -26.91
C THR A 334 -2.34 19.91 -27.89
N ALA A 335 -3.44 19.34 -27.39
CA ALA A 335 -4.52 18.82 -28.22
C ALA A 335 -5.82 18.66 -27.43
N LEU A 336 -6.95 18.47 -28.12
CA LEU A 336 -8.19 17.93 -27.58
C LEU A 336 -8.47 16.57 -28.22
N ALA A 337 -8.69 15.55 -27.44
CA ALA A 337 -9.20 14.26 -27.91
C ALA A 337 -10.71 14.19 -27.64
N LEU A 338 -11.46 13.66 -28.61
CA LEU A 338 -12.93 13.65 -28.62
C LEU A 338 -13.46 12.32 -29.14
N CYS A 339 -14.39 11.72 -28.40
CA CYS A 339 -15.13 10.53 -28.80
C CYS A 339 -16.63 10.77 -28.60
N PHE A 340 -17.45 10.51 -29.61
CA PHE A 340 -18.90 10.61 -29.55
C PHE A 340 -19.61 9.46 -30.28
N GLU A 341 -18.83 8.47 -30.72
CA GLU A 341 -19.31 7.27 -31.41
C GLU A 341 -18.46 6.03 -31.06
N GLU A 342 -19.01 4.85 -31.23
CA GLU A 342 -18.34 3.60 -30.86
C GLU A 342 -17.15 3.21 -31.75
N THR A 343 -17.00 3.86 -32.90
CA THR A 343 -16.02 3.50 -33.93
C THR A 343 -14.61 3.96 -33.61
N GLY A 344 -14.45 5.07 -32.88
CA GLY A 344 -13.13 5.62 -32.55
C GLY A 344 -13.17 7.03 -31.98
N SER A 345 -12.03 7.67 -31.99
CA SER A 345 -11.84 9.04 -31.46
C SER A 345 -11.12 9.93 -32.46
N TYR A 346 -11.35 11.22 -32.33
CA TYR A 346 -10.75 12.30 -33.14
C TYR A 346 -9.81 13.11 -32.23
N ILE A 347 -8.63 13.42 -32.73
CA ILE A 347 -7.61 14.17 -31.99
C ILE A 347 -7.33 15.47 -32.76
N PHE A 348 -7.52 16.60 -32.11
CA PHE A 348 -7.38 17.94 -32.65
C PHE A 348 -6.14 18.62 -32.08
N PRO A 349 -5.00 18.60 -32.74
CA PRO A 349 -3.79 19.24 -32.25
C PRO A 349 -3.87 20.76 -32.34
N VAL A 350 -3.22 21.44 -31.40
CA VAL A 350 -3.02 22.89 -31.52
C VAL A 350 -2.05 23.18 -32.64
N GLY A 351 -2.49 23.96 -33.59
CA GLY A 351 -1.67 24.35 -34.75
C GLY A 351 -2.46 25.14 -35.84
N GLY A 352 -1.81 25.97 -36.55
CA GLY A 352 -2.45 26.77 -37.63
C GLY A 352 -3.64 27.59 -37.13
N PHE A 353 -4.84 27.31 -37.65
CA PHE A 353 -6.08 27.99 -37.25
C PHE A 353 -6.70 27.38 -35.95
N MET A 354 -6.33 26.18 -35.58
CA MET A 354 -6.72 25.56 -34.32
C MET A 354 -5.82 26.05 -33.19
N THR A 355 -6.01 27.31 -32.77
CA THR A 355 -5.26 27.89 -31.66
C THR A 355 -5.64 27.29 -30.33
N GLU A 356 -4.83 27.47 -29.28
CA GLU A 356 -5.18 27.03 -27.90
C GLU A 356 -6.54 27.58 -27.49
N SER A 357 -6.81 28.86 -27.70
CA SER A 357 -8.10 29.48 -27.35
C SER A 357 -9.27 28.89 -28.12
N TYR A 358 -9.07 28.48 -29.38
CA TYR A 358 -10.12 27.82 -30.18
C TYR A 358 -10.41 26.43 -29.59
N ILE A 359 -9.37 25.65 -29.32
CA ILE A 359 -9.49 24.29 -28.75
C ILE A 359 -10.13 24.34 -27.34
N ALA A 360 -9.67 25.25 -26.47
CA ALA A 360 -10.26 25.45 -25.16
C ALA A 360 -11.73 25.89 -25.26
N GLY A 361 -12.08 26.80 -26.13
CA GLY A 361 -13.46 27.23 -26.36
C GLY A 361 -14.37 26.11 -26.89
N LYS A 362 -13.86 25.21 -27.74
CA LYS A 362 -14.61 24.02 -28.18
C LYS A 362 -14.78 23.02 -27.05
N TYR A 363 -13.78 22.82 -26.21
CA TYR A 363 -13.88 21.98 -24.99
C TYR A 363 -14.96 22.52 -24.07
N GLU A 364 -14.94 23.80 -23.73
CA GLU A 364 -15.97 24.46 -22.90
C GLU A 364 -17.38 24.32 -23.47
N GLU A 365 -17.54 24.55 -24.78
CA GLU A 365 -18.83 24.43 -25.47
C GLU A 365 -19.39 23.01 -25.32
N LEU A 366 -18.56 21.98 -25.50
CA LEU A 366 -18.94 20.59 -25.33
C LEU A 366 -19.21 20.22 -23.87
N CYS A 367 -18.44 20.73 -22.90
CA CYS A 367 -18.72 20.55 -21.48
C CYS A 367 -20.11 21.07 -21.10
N ARG A 368 -20.54 22.21 -21.66
CA ARG A 368 -21.86 22.81 -21.36
C ARG A 368 -23.06 22.07 -21.99
N THR A 369 -22.83 21.01 -22.76
CA THR A 369 -23.93 20.14 -23.26
C THR A 369 -24.59 19.33 -22.17
N GLY A 370 -23.92 19.10 -21.03
CA GLY A 370 -24.42 18.26 -19.92
C GLY A 370 -24.26 16.75 -20.18
N HIS A 371 -23.58 16.34 -21.26
CA HIS A 371 -23.37 14.94 -21.66
C HIS A 371 -21.91 14.55 -21.73
N ALA A 372 -21.00 15.45 -21.32
CA ALA A 372 -19.57 15.28 -21.42
C ALA A 372 -18.99 14.47 -20.25
N TRP A 373 -18.14 13.51 -20.58
CA TRP A 373 -17.32 12.74 -19.67
C TRP A 373 -15.84 13.01 -19.94
N VAL A 374 -15.08 13.26 -18.88
CA VAL A 374 -13.62 13.42 -18.90
C VAL A 374 -12.99 12.47 -17.90
N LEU A 375 -11.69 12.23 -18.01
CA LEU A 375 -10.98 11.36 -17.04
C LEU A 375 -10.59 12.11 -15.78
N ASP A 376 -10.14 13.36 -15.92
CA ASP A 376 -9.73 14.25 -14.82
C ASP A 376 -10.14 15.69 -15.14
N LEU A 377 -11.31 16.09 -14.64
CA LEU A 377 -11.83 17.45 -14.86
C LEU A 377 -10.92 18.52 -14.24
N LYS A 378 -10.38 18.26 -13.04
CA LYS A 378 -9.55 19.25 -12.36
C LYS A 378 -8.31 19.62 -13.15
N HIS A 379 -7.74 18.67 -13.89
CA HIS A 379 -6.58 18.89 -14.74
C HIS A 379 -6.85 19.89 -15.88
N SER A 380 -8.06 19.92 -16.42
CA SER A 380 -8.45 20.79 -17.54
C SER A 380 -8.93 22.19 -17.11
N LEU A 381 -9.35 22.37 -15.83
CA LEU A 381 -9.88 23.66 -15.36
C LEU A 381 -8.94 24.86 -15.48
N PRO A 382 -7.60 24.75 -15.40
CA PRO A 382 -6.70 25.88 -15.65
C PRO A 382 -6.77 26.46 -17.06
N PHE A 383 -7.31 25.70 -18.03
CA PHE A 383 -7.33 26.00 -19.45
C PHE A 383 -8.73 26.25 -20.00
N ALA A 384 -9.78 26.11 -19.17
CA ALA A 384 -11.17 26.18 -19.57
C ALA A 384 -11.98 27.01 -18.58
N ASP A 385 -12.81 27.93 -19.07
CA ASP A 385 -13.71 28.74 -18.24
C ASP A 385 -14.98 27.97 -17.91
N LEU A 386 -14.88 27.06 -16.94
CA LEU A 386 -15.97 26.25 -16.41
C LEU A 386 -16.26 26.60 -14.94
N SER A 387 -17.52 26.45 -14.54
CA SER A 387 -18.00 26.82 -13.21
C SER A 387 -18.93 25.76 -12.63
N TYR A 388 -19.33 25.94 -11.36
CA TYR A 388 -20.25 25.03 -10.64
C TYR A 388 -21.58 24.73 -11.37
N GLY A 389 -22.02 25.61 -12.25
CA GLY A 389 -23.23 25.42 -13.06
C GLY A 389 -23.03 24.49 -14.26
N ASP A 390 -21.81 24.21 -14.65
CA ASP A 390 -21.47 23.39 -15.80
C ASP A 390 -21.40 21.91 -15.40
N THR A 391 -22.29 21.07 -15.92
CA THR A 391 -22.34 19.65 -15.58
C THR A 391 -21.39 18.86 -16.47
N VAL A 392 -20.22 18.53 -15.94
CA VAL A 392 -19.23 17.66 -16.55
C VAL A 392 -19.01 16.46 -15.66
N TYR A 393 -19.03 15.25 -16.22
CA TYR A 393 -18.80 14.02 -15.48
C TYR A 393 -17.33 13.63 -15.48
N ASP A 394 -16.79 13.31 -14.31
CA ASP A 394 -15.43 12.87 -14.11
C ASP A 394 -15.40 11.35 -13.90
N ALA A 395 -14.77 10.63 -14.85
CA ALA A 395 -14.71 9.17 -14.81
C ALA A 395 -13.73 8.65 -13.72
N GLY A 396 -12.65 9.39 -13.45
CA GLY A 396 -11.70 9.03 -12.39
C GLY A 396 -12.33 9.10 -11.00
N VAL A 397 -13.07 10.17 -10.71
CA VAL A 397 -13.81 10.34 -9.44
C VAL A 397 -14.94 9.31 -9.32
N ALA A 398 -15.66 9.02 -10.40
CA ALA A 398 -16.69 7.98 -10.40
C ALA A 398 -16.10 6.59 -10.14
N ALA A 399 -14.99 6.24 -10.77
CA ALA A 399 -14.28 4.97 -10.56
C ALA A 399 -13.73 4.85 -9.14
N TYR A 400 -13.21 5.94 -8.57
CA TYR A 400 -12.79 5.99 -7.16
C TYR A 400 -13.94 5.67 -6.20
N LEU A 401 -15.11 6.24 -6.40
CA LEU A 401 -16.27 5.96 -5.54
C LEU A 401 -16.67 4.48 -5.56
N LEU A 402 -16.57 3.83 -6.72
CA LEU A 402 -16.85 2.40 -6.87
C LEU A 402 -15.82 1.49 -6.20
N ASN A 403 -14.56 1.89 -6.19
CA ASN A 403 -13.51 1.15 -5.48
C ASN A 403 -12.42 2.08 -4.94
N PRO A 404 -12.55 2.61 -3.71
CA PRO A 404 -11.61 3.57 -3.13
C PRO A 404 -10.31 2.93 -2.59
N LEU A 405 -10.08 1.63 -2.82
CA LEU A 405 -8.89 0.91 -2.34
C LEU A 405 -7.77 0.83 -3.39
N LYS A 406 -7.96 1.41 -4.56
CA LYS A 406 -6.97 1.44 -5.63
C LYS A 406 -6.00 2.60 -5.49
N ASP A 407 -4.80 2.41 -6.04
CA ASP A 407 -3.74 3.43 -6.06
C ASP A 407 -3.89 4.42 -7.22
N SER A 408 -4.61 4.05 -8.28
CA SER A 408 -4.78 4.87 -9.49
C SER A 408 -6.11 4.60 -10.22
N TYR A 409 -6.56 5.60 -10.96
CA TYR A 409 -7.79 5.59 -11.75
C TYR A 409 -7.52 6.14 -13.16
N GLY A 410 -6.41 5.73 -13.76
CA GLY A 410 -6.08 6.07 -15.14
C GLY A 410 -7.05 5.45 -16.15
N TYR A 411 -7.00 5.91 -17.40
CA TYR A 411 -7.85 5.38 -18.45
C TYR A 411 -7.65 3.88 -18.68
N ASP A 412 -6.43 3.36 -18.52
CA ASP A 412 -6.09 1.95 -18.63
C ASP A 412 -6.70 1.13 -17.48
N ASP A 413 -6.72 1.67 -16.24
CA ASP A 413 -7.38 1.06 -15.10
C ASP A 413 -8.91 1.03 -15.28
N ILE A 414 -9.50 2.14 -15.73
CA ILE A 414 -10.94 2.26 -15.98
C ILE A 414 -11.38 1.33 -17.12
N ALA A 415 -10.63 1.29 -18.22
CA ALA A 415 -10.91 0.40 -19.35
C ALA A 415 -10.90 -1.07 -18.93
N ARG A 416 -9.91 -1.49 -18.13
CA ARG A 416 -9.82 -2.86 -17.63
C ARG A 416 -10.99 -3.20 -16.70
N ASP A 417 -11.27 -2.37 -15.70
CA ASP A 417 -12.17 -2.72 -14.61
C ASP A 417 -13.65 -2.62 -14.97
N LEU A 418 -13.98 -1.76 -15.91
CA LEU A 418 -15.38 -1.48 -16.29
C LEU A 418 -15.73 -1.98 -17.67
N LEU A 419 -14.77 -1.95 -18.60
CA LEU A 419 -15.02 -2.31 -19.99
C LEU A 419 -14.46 -3.71 -20.33
N GLY A 420 -13.68 -4.32 -19.41
CA GLY A 420 -12.98 -5.58 -19.68
C GLY A 420 -11.95 -5.46 -20.80
N MET A 421 -11.51 -4.24 -21.10
CA MET A 421 -10.55 -3.93 -22.16
C MET A 421 -9.16 -3.74 -21.59
N THR A 422 -8.16 -4.31 -22.25
CA THR A 422 -6.77 -4.04 -21.98
C THR A 422 -6.23 -3.07 -22.98
N VAL A 423 -5.81 -1.93 -22.49
CA VAL A 423 -5.20 -0.88 -23.30
C VAL A 423 -3.82 -0.51 -22.73
N PRO A 424 -2.87 -0.11 -23.57
CA PRO A 424 -1.57 0.34 -23.10
C PRO A 424 -1.72 1.62 -22.27
N SER A 425 -0.98 1.71 -21.15
CA SER A 425 -0.96 2.89 -20.31
C SER A 425 -0.24 4.07 -20.99
N ARG A 426 -0.39 5.28 -20.46
CA ARG A 426 0.39 6.45 -20.89
C ARG A 426 1.90 6.15 -20.88
N ALA A 427 2.39 5.49 -19.83
CA ALA A 427 3.80 5.15 -19.69
C ALA A 427 4.29 4.13 -20.72
N ASP A 428 3.42 3.25 -21.20
CA ASP A 428 3.74 2.30 -22.27
C ASP A 428 3.88 3.01 -23.63
N LEU A 429 3.03 3.99 -23.90
CA LEU A 429 2.98 4.68 -25.20
C LEU A 429 4.00 5.82 -25.32
N ILE A 430 4.01 6.75 -24.37
CA ILE A 430 4.84 7.96 -24.47
C ILE A 430 5.92 8.05 -23.36
N LYS A 431 6.06 7.04 -22.53
CA LYS A 431 7.06 6.96 -21.45
C LYS A 431 7.00 8.20 -20.52
N LYS A 432 8.10 8.95 -20.46
CA LYS A 432 8.22 10.18 -19.65
C LYS A 432 8.14 11.46 -20.50
N LEU A 433 7.76 11.35 -21.74
CA LEU A 433 7.62 12.52 -22.61
C LEU A 433 6.44 13.38 -22.16
N SER A 434 6.56 14.71 -22.31
CA SER A 434 5.42 15.61 -22.22
C SER A 434 4.47 15.37 -23.40
N CYS A 435 3.24 15.85 -23.32
CA CYS A 435 2.30 15.76 -24.44
C CYS A 435 2.84 16.45 -25.69
N GLU A 436 3.45 17.62 -25.56
CA GLU A 436 4.08 18.37 -26.65
C GLU A 436 5.24 17.59 -27.30
N ASP A 437 6.16 17.07 -26.46
CA ASP A 437 7.29 16.27 -26.93
C ASP A 437 6.83 14.96 -27.59
N ALA A 438 5.79 14.32 -27.06
CA ALA A 438 5.25 13.09 -27.61
C ALA A 438 4.58 13.34 -28.97
N TYR A 439 3.80 14.41 -29.10
CA TYR A 439 3.21 14.79 -30.36
C TYR A 439 4.27 15.07 -31.43
N ALA A 440 5.36 15.77 -31.05
CA ALA A 440 6.44 16.10 -31.96
C ALA A 440 7.34 14.91 -32.37
N LYS A 441 7.59 13.97 -31.46
CA LYS A 441 8.58 12.89 -31.63
C LYS A 441 7.98 11.52 -31.92
N GLU A 442 6.80 11.24 -31.38
CA GLU A 442 6.10 9.95 -31.45
C GLU A 442 4.60 10.17 -31.77
N PRO A 443 4.22 10.81 -32.88
CA PRO A 443 2.85 11.23 -33.16
C PRO A 443 1.84 10.08 -33.21
N GLU A 444 2.24 8.89 -33.66
CA GLU A 444 1.36 7.70 -33.67
C GLU A 444 1.01 7.25 -32.26
N ASN A 445 2.01 7.14 -31.36
CA ASN A 445 1.81 6.77 -29.97
C ASN A 445 1.00 7.84 -29.20
N PHE A 446 1.26 9.13 -29.49
CA PHE A 446 0.49 10.23 -28.93
C PHE A 446 -0.98 10.17 -29.35
N THR A 447 -1.24 10.00 -30.66
CA THR A 447 -2.60 9.89 -31.21
C THR A 447 -3.34 8.70 -30.61
N ARG A 448 -2.67 7.57 -30.48
CA ARG A 448 -3.22 6.36 -29.85
C ARG A 448 -3.57 6.58 -28.38
N MET A 449 -2.67 7.17 -27.61
CA MET A 449 -2.91 7.51 -26.20
C MET A 449 -4.11 8.45 -26.05
N ALA A 450 -4.10 9.55 -26.77
CA ALA A 450 -5.17 10.56 -26.73
C ALA A 450 -6.53 9.96 -27.15
N GLY A 451 -6.54 9.13 -28.18
CA GLY A 451 -7.73 8.45 -28.66
C GLY A 451 -8.28 7.45 -27.64
N LEU A 452 -7.41 6.67 -26.96
CA LEU A 452 -7.80 5.75 -25.90
C LEU A 452 -8.36 6.48 -24.68
N MET A 453 -7.80 7.64 -24.32
CA MET A 453 -8.31 8.46 -23.21
C MET A 453 -9.74 8.93 -23.47
N ALA A 454 -9.99 9.57 -24.62
CA ALA A 454 -11.33 10.03 -24.98
C ALA A 454 -12.33 8.88 -25.16
N TYR A 455 -11.91 7.78 -25.79
CA TYR A 455 -12.74 6.59 -25.96
C TYR A 455 -13.12 5.97 -24.61
N THR A 456 -12.18 5.86 -23.70
CA THR A 456 -12.45 5.29 -22.35
C THR A 456 -13.43 6.18 -21.58
N ALA A 457 -13.25 7.50 -21.60
CA ALA A 457 -14.21 8.43 -20.99
C ALA A 457 -15.62 8.27 -21.56
N PHE A 458 -15.73 8.13 -22.91
CA PHE A 458 -16.99 7.88 -23.60
C PHE A 458 -17.62 6.54 -23.24
N ALA A 459 -16.87 5.46 -23.33
CA ALA A 459 -17.38 4.10 -23.18
C ALA A 459 -17.71 3.77 -21.71
N ALA A 460 -16.90 4.25 -20.77
CA ALA A 460 -17.08 4.02 -19.33
C ALA A 460 -18.18 4.89 -18.72
N GLY A 461 -18.53 6.02 -19.32
CA GLY A 461 -19.48 6.96 -18.72
C GLY A 461 -20.82 6.36 -18.34
N LYS A 462 -21.45 5.60 -19.24
CA LYS A 462 -22.74 4.94 -18.96
C LYS A 462 -22.60 3.84 -17.90
N PRO A 463 -21.68 2.86 -18.00
CA PRO A 463 -21.47 1.84 -16.98
C PRO A 463 -21.14 2.42 -15.59
N LEU A 464 -20.35 3.50 -15.52
CA LEU A 464 -20.04 4.19 -14.27
C LEU A 464 -21.30 4.71 -13.59
N LEU A 465 -22.12 5.43 -14.32
CA LEU A 465 -23.35 6.01 -13.77
C LEU A 465 -24.34 4.92 -13.34
N GLU A 466 -24.54 3.89 -14.16
CA GLU A 466 -25.41 2.76 -13.83
C GLU A 466 -24.96 2.05 -12.55
N ARG A 467 -23.67 1.83 -12.36
CA ARG A 467 -23.13 1.23 -11.12
C ARG A 467 -23.23 2.16 -9.92
N LEU A 468 -22.96 3.45 -10.06
CA LEU A 468 -23.15 4.43 -8.99
C LEU A 468 -24.62 4.48 -8.55
N THR A 469 -25.55 4.45 -9.49
CA THR A 469 -27.00 4.40 -9.20
C THR A 469 -27.39 3.10 -8.47
N ALA A 470 -26.96 1.95 -8.98
CA ALA A 470 -27.21 0.64 -8.37
C ALA A 470 -26.63 0.54 -6.95
N ASP A 471 -25.49 1.17 -6.71
CA ASP A 471 -24.81 1.20 -5.42
C ASP A 471 -25.31 2.31 -4.48
N GLY A 472 -26.26 3.17 -4.94
CA GLY A 472 -26.84 4.27 -4.16
C GLY A 472 -25.87 5.43 -3.92
N MET A 473 -24.88 5.61 -4.78
CA MET A 473 -23.85 6.66 -4.68
C MET A 473 -23.99 7.78 -5.71
N GLU A 474 -25.00 7.74 -6.58
CA GLU A 474 -25.18 8.75 -7.63
C GLU A 474 -25.41 10.16 -7.04
N GLU A 475 -26.21 10.29 -5.98
CA GLU A 475 -26.43 11.57 -5.32
C GLU A 475 -25.13 12.12 -4.72
N LEU A 476 -24.37 11.29 -3.99
CA LEU A 476 -23.04 11.63 -3.48
C LEU A 476 -22.13 12.13 -4.59
N TYR A 477 -22.09 11.42 -5.71
CA TYR A 477 -21.27 11.79 -6.86
C TYR A 477 -21.63 13.16 -7.44
N ARG A 478 -22.92 13.38 -7.70
CA ARG A 478 -23.42 14.60 -8.34
C ARG A 478 -23.42 15.83 -7.44
N THR A 479 -23.71 15.65 -6.15
CA THR A 479 -23.94 16.79 -5.23
C THR A 479 -22.74 17.12 -4.36
N ILE A 480 -21.79 16.19 -4.21
CA ILE A 480 -20.61 16.39 -3.38
C ILE A 480 -19.32 16.26 -4.21
N GLU A 481 -19.07 15.12 -4.84
CA GLU A 481 -17.77 14.87 -5.45
C GLU A 481 -17.51 15.68 -6.73
N LEU A 482 -18.48 15.84 -7.61
CA LEU A 482 -18.31 16.66 -8.80
C LEU A 482 -18.14 18.17 -8.47
N PRO A 483 -19.00 18.80 -7.64
CA PRO A 483 -18.79 20.20 -7.27
C PRO A 483 -17.47 20.44 -6.53
N LEU A 484 -17.03 19.47 -5.73
CA LEU A 484 -15.77 19.58 -4.98
C LEU A 484 -14.56 19.77 -5.91
N ILE A 485 -14.59 19.25 -7.13
CA ILE A 485 -13.50 19.42 -8.09
C ILE A 485 -13.20 20.92 -8.31
N TYR A 486 -14.24 21.73 -8.49
CA TYR A 486 -14.10 23.18 -8.65
C TYR A 486 -13.53 23.85 -7.41
N THR A 487 -14.03 23.50 -6.21
CA THR A 487 -13.51 24.00 -4.95
C THR A 487 -12.02 23.73 -4.79
N LEU A 488 -11.61 22.48 -5.04
CA LEU A 488 -10.20 22.08 -4.92
C LEU A 488 -9.32 22.80 -5.95
N PHE A 489 -9.78 22.95 -7.17
CA PHE A 489 -9.09 23.73 -8.20
C PHE A 489 -8.91 25.18 -7.77
N HIS A 490 -9.95 25.82 -7.23
CA HIS A 490 -9.87 27.19 -6.74
C HIS A 490 -8.85 27.33 -5.60
N MET A 491 -8.86 26.42 -4.64
CA MET A 491 -7.88 26.43 -3.54
C MET A 491 -6.45 26.25 -4.05
N GLU A 492 -6.23 25.36 -5.02
CA GLU A 492 -4.92 25.13 -5.65
C GLU A 492 -4.45 26.38 -6.41
N ALA A 493 -5.36 27.03 -7.14
CA ALA A 493 -5.06 28.25 -7.91
C ALA A 493 -4.74 29.45 -6.98
N GLU A 494 -5.47 29.60 -5.88
CA GLU A 494 -5.20 30.68 -4.90
C GLU A 494 -3.90 30.43 -4.13
N GLY A 495 -3.66 29.20 -3.65
CA GLY A 495 -2.51 28.88 -2.81
C GLY A 495 -2.47 29.68 -1.49
N ILE A 496 -1.36 29.59 -0.75
CA ILE A 496 -1.15 30.30 0.50
C ILE A 496 0.19 31.04 0.50
N ALA A 497 0.21 32.32 0.88
CA ALA A 497 1.42 33.13 0.89
C ALA A 497 2.35 32.76 2.05
N VAL A 498 3.66 32.78 1.77
CA VAL A 498 4.72 32.42 2.72
C VAL A 498 5.82 33.46 2.73
N ARG A 499 6.20 33.94 3.90
CA ARG A 499 7.35 34.83 4.09
C ARG A 499 8.65 34.03 4.02
N ARG A 500 9.31 34.08 2.87
CA ARG A 500 10.54 33.32 2.58
C ARG A 500 11.66 33.60 3.58
N GLU A 501 11.85 34.87 3.94
CA GLU A 501 12.89 35.29 4.89
C GLU A 501 12.63 34.73 6.29
N GLU A 502 11.39 34.76 6.75
CA GLU A 502 11.01 34.25 8.07
C GLU A 502 11.14 32.72 8.11
N LEU A 503 10.79 32.02 7.00
CA LEU A 503 10.99 30.59 6.86
C LEU A 503 12.47 30.22 6.92
N ALA A 504 13.33 30.97 6.23
CA ALA A 504 14.78 30.78 6.27
C ALA A 504 15.34 31.03 7.69
N ALA A 505 14.91 32.09 8.36
CA ALA A 505 15.31 32.40 9.75
C ALA A 505 14.88 31.29 10.73
N TYR A 506 13.69 30.74 10.55
CA TYR A 506 13.22 29.60 11.31
C TYR A 506 14.10 28.35 11.08
N GLY A 507 14.47 28.06 9.83
CA GLY A 507 15.40 26.97 9.49
C GLY A 507 16.77 27.13 10.17
N GLU A 508 17.33 28.33 10.17
CA GLU A 508 18.60 28.62 10.85
C GLU A 508 18.51 28.48 12.38
N LYS A 509 17.36 28.80 12.98
CA LYS A 509 17.08 28.52 14.39
C LYS A 509 17.10 27.03 14.69
N LEU A 510 16.44 26.22 13.84
CA LEU A 510 16.42 24.75 13.97
C LEU A 510 17.82 24.13 13.80
N LYS A 511 18.57 24.54 12.79
CA LYS A 511 19.94 24.05 12.54
C LYS A 511 20.86 24.28 13.73
N ARG A 512 20.76 25.43 14.38
CA ARG A 512 21.52 25.73 15.62
C ARG A 512 21.15 24.77 16.76
N GLN A 513 19.87 24.50 16.96
CA GLN A 513 19.40 23.56 18.00
C GLN A 513 19.84 22.13 17.69
N ILE A 514 19.74 21.70 16.42
CA ILE A 514 20.21 20.39 15.96
C ILE A 514 21.71 20.23 16.28
N ALA A 515 22.55 21.22 15.97
CA ALA A 515 23.98 21.18 16.25
C ALA A 515 24.33 21.11 17.76
N VAL A 516 23.52 21.76 18.60
CA VAL A 516 23.66 21.65 20.06
C VAL A 516 23.32 20.26 20.54
N LEU A 517 22.16 19.71 20.13
CA LEU A 517 21.71 18.37 20.50
C LEU A 517 22.67 17.30 20.02
N GLU A 518 23.22 17.44 18.81
CA GLU A 518 24.18 16.51 18.23
C GLU A 518 25.43 16.42 19.13
N LYS A 519 26.00 17.54 19.54
CA LYS A 519 27.14 17.60 20.46
C LYS A 519 26.81 16.98 21.83
N GLU A 520 25.66 17.35 22.41
CA GLU A 520 25.23 16.78 23.69
C GLU A 520 25.06 15.25 23.63
N ILE A 521 24.50 14.73 22.53
CA ILE A 521 24.36 13.29 22.33
C ILE A 521 25.73 12.63 22.19
N TRP A 522 26.66 13.19 21.43
CA TRP A 522 28.01 12.66 21.28
C TRP A 522 28.79 12.70 22.61
N GLU A 523 28.66 13.77 23.39
CA GLU A 523 29.25 13.84 24.74
C GLU A 523 28.67 12.78 25.68
N MET A 524 27.36 12.57 25.69
CA MET A 524 26.70 11.57 26.51
C MET A 524 27.01 10.12 26.08
N THR A 525 27.27 9.90 24.80
CA THR A 525 27.60 8.59 24.25
C THR A 525 29.10 8.31 24.18
N GLY A 526 29.94 9.34 24.39
CA GLY A 526 31.39 9.26 24.37
C GLY A 526 32.01 9.10 22.98
N GLN A 527 31.24 9.31 21.91
CA GLN A 527 31.74 9.23 20.53
C GLN A 527 30.83 9.94 19.53
N GLU A 528 31.44 10.37 18.41
CA GLU A 528 30.72 10.91 17.25
C GLU A 528 30.19 9.79 16.39
N PHE A 529 28.94 9.91 15.89
CA PHE A 529 28.30 8.97 14.97
C PHE A 529 27.11 9.62 14.27
N ASN A 530 26.61 9.00 13.20
CA ASN A 530 25.39 9.48 12.53
C ASN A 530 24.14 9.06 13.31
N ILE A 531 23.55 10.02 14.03
CA ILE A 531 22.34 9.83 14.87
C ILE A 531 21.11 9.45 14.02
N ASN A 532 21.10 9.87 12.74
CA ASN A 532 20.03 9.51 11.79
C ASN A 532 20.19 8.09 11.21
N SER A 533 21.31 7.39 11.48
CA SER A 533 21.48 6.00 11.07
C SER A 533 20.89 5.06 12.13
N PRO A 534 19.76 4.36 11.87
CA PRO A 534 19.17 3.44 12.85
C PRO A 534 20.13 2.34 13.30
N LYS A 535 21.03 1.90 12.40
CA LYS A 535 22.01 0.88 12.69
C LYS A 535 23.06 1.37 13.68
N GLN A 536 23.72 2.50 13.38
CA GLN A 536 24.73 3.07 14.27
C GLN A 536 24.13 3.44 15.63
N LEU A 537 22.97 4.06 15.63
CA LEU A 537 22.26 4.42 16.86
C LEU A 537 21.92 3.18 17.70
N GLY A 538 21.43 2.11 17.08
CA GLY A 538 21.12 0.85 17.77
C GLY A 538 22.34 0.19 18.39
N GLU A 539 23.47 0.14 17.67
CA GLU A 539 24.77 -0.37 18.16
C GLU A 539 25.26 0.45 19.37
N ILE A 540 25.15 1.79 19.30
CA ILE A 540 25.62 2.65 20.40
C ILE A 540 24.75 2.53 21.63
N LEU A 541 23.44 2.64 21.50
CA LEU A 541 22.52 2.60 22.64
C LEU A 541 22.48 1.24 23.33
N PHE A 542 22.39 0.15 22.58
CA PHE A 542 22.08 -1.16 23.15
C PHE A 542 23.31 -2.09 23.29
N GLU A 543 24.38 -1.87 22.50
CA GLU A 543 25.59 -2.70 22.60
C GLU A 543 26.70 -2.00 23.38
N LYS A 544 26.97 -0.70 23.13
CA LYS A 544 28.04 0.03 23.79
C LYS A 544 27.62 0.59 25.14
N ILE A 545 26.54 1.38 25.19
CA ILE A 545 26.02 1.96 26.45
C ILE A 545 25.21 0.93 27.25
N GLN A 546 24.77 -0.16 26.60
CA GLN A 546 24.02 -1.28 27.23
C GLN A 546 22.70 -0.85 27.88
N ILE A 547 21.97 0.06 27.22
CA ILE A 547 20.63 0.43 27.67
C ILE A 547 19.71 -0.79 27.67
N LYS A 548 19.05 -1.05 28.81
CA LYS A 548 18.12 -2.18 28.97
C LYS A 548 16.76 -1.87 28.37
N GLY A 549 16.10 -2.88 27.80
CA GLY A 549 14.73 -2.76 27.25
C GLY A 549 14.69 -2.56 25.72
N GLY A 550 15.82 -2.62 25.01
CA GLY A 550 15.86 -2.56 23.56
C GLY A 550 15.17 -3.74 22.88
N LYS A 551 14.35 -3.47 21.88
CA LYS A 551 13.66 -4.48 21.06
C LYS A 551 14.57 -4.97 19.93
N LYS A 552 15.02 -6.23 19.99
CA LYS A 552 15.79 -6.85 18.90
C LYS A 552 14.90 -7.11 17.67
N THR A 553 15.44 -6.81 16.51
CA THR A 553 14.88 -7.12 15.20
C THR A 553 15.82 -8.06 14.43
N LYS A 554 15.41 -8.55 13.27
CA LYS A 554 16.28 -9.40 12.41
C LYS A 554 17.58 -8.70 11.97
N THR A 555 17.59 -7.37 11.95
CA THR A 555 18.72 -6.55 11.43
C THR A 555 19.44 -5.74 12.50
N GLY A 556 19.17 -5.97 13.79
CA GLY A 556 19.75 -5.23 14.91
C GLY A 556 18.69 -4.78 15.92
N TYR A 557 18.94 -3.69 16.62
CA TYR A 557 17.96 -3.14 17.57
C TYR A 557 17.04 -2.12 16.90
N SER A 558 15.75 -2.15 17.27
CA SER A 558 14.80 -1.13 16.86
C SER A 558 15.11 0.21 17.53
N THR A 559 15.21 1.25 16.72
CA THR A 559 15.31 2.64 17.18
C THR A 559 14.06 3.45 16.77
N ALA A 560 12.93 2.77 16.55
CA ALA A 560 11.66 3.40 16.24
C ALA A 560 11.20 4.28 17.41
N ALA A 561 10.44 5.34 17.13
CA ALA A 561 10.04 6.34 18.12
C ALA A 561 9.30 5.71 19.30
N ASP A 562 8.35 4.81 19.05
CA ASP A 562 7.58 4.08 20.06
C ASP A 562 8.43 3.27 21.03
N VAL A 563 9.57 2.73 20.56
CA VAL A 563 10.52 1.99 21.40
C VAL A 563 11.36 2.95 22.23
N LEU A 564 11.83 4.05 21.62
CA LEU A 564 12.65 5.04 22.33
C LEU A 564 11.83 5.84 23.36
N GLU A 565 10.60 6.22 23.05
CA GLU A 565 9.70 6.94 23.97
C GLU A 565 9.47 6.17 25.29
N LYS A 566 9.33 4.84 25.23
CA LYS A 566 9.22 4.00 26.43
C LYS A 566 10.50 3.97 27.28
N LEU A 567 11.63 4.23 26.69
CA LEU A 567 12.94 4.24 27.38
C LEU A 567 13.36 5.64 27.85
N ALA A 568 12.85 6.69 27.23
CA ALA A 568 13.22 8.08 27.49
C ALA A 568 13.10 8.51 28.96
N PRO A 569 12.06 8.11 29.75
CA PRO A 569 11.96 8.48 31.16
C PRO A 569 13.14 8.01 32.02
N ASN A 570 13.81 6.92 31.61
CA ASN A 570 14.91 6.32 32.38
C ASN A 570 16.30 6.70 31.85
N TYR A 571 16.37 7.27 30.61
CA TYR A 571 17.64 7.52 29.94
C TYR A 571 17.63 8.88 29.25
N PRO A 572 18.23 9.94 29.86
CA PRO A 572 18.22 11.31 29.29
C PRO A 572 18.76 11.42 27.87
N VAL A 573 19.75 10.59 27.51
CA VAL A 573 20.30 10.55 26.14
C VAL A 573 19.22 10.19 25.10
N ILE A 574 18.26 9.31 25.45
CA ILE A 574 17.19 8.93 24.56
C ILE A 574 16.24 10.10 24.29
N GLN A 575 15.92 10.87 25.34
CA GLN A 575 15.11 12.08 25.16
C GLN A 575 15.79 13.05 24.19
N LYS A 576 17.10 13.29 24.35
CA LYS A 576 17.88 14.13 23.43
C LYS A 576 17.87 13.62 21.99
N ILE A 577 17.91 12.31 21.79
CA ILE A 577 17.82 11.68 20.46
C ILE A 577 16.44 11.88 19.85
N LEU A 578 15.39 11.74 20.63
CA LEU A 578 14.02 12.03 20.19
C LEU A 578 13.87 13.49 19.77
N ASP A 579 14.35 14.42 20.62
CA ASP A 579 14.37 15.85 20.32
C ASP A 579 15.17 16.13 19.03
N TYR A 580 16.39 15.60 18.91
CA TYR A 580 17.24 15.75 17.71
C TYR A 580 16.51 15.29 16.43
N ARG A 581 15.91 14.12 16.45
CA ARG A 581 15.16 13.60 15.30
C ARG A 581 13.96 14.47 14.94
N GLN A 582 13.31 14.99 15.95
CA GLN A 582 12.16 15.86 15.80
C GLN A 582 12.57 17.20 15.16
N TYR A 583 13.64 17.84 15.65
CA TYR A 583 14.18 19.06 15.04
C TYR A 583 14.70 18.82 13.62
N THR A 584 15.39 17.70 13.39
CA THR A 584 15.89 17.33 12.05
C THR A 584 14.73 17.16 11.07
N LYS A 585 13.64 16.51 11.48
CA LYS A 585 12.43 16.38 10.67
C LYS A 585 11.75 17.71 10.39
N LEU A 586 11.64 18.59 11.41
CA LEU A 586 11.09 19.94 11.23
C LEU A 586 11.92 20.74 10.22
N ASN A 587 13.25 20.69 10.33
CA ASN A 587 14.12 21.41 9.41
C ASN A 587 14.02 20.87 7.97
N SER A 588 14.20 19.56 7.79
CA SER A 588 14.27 18.96 6.44
C SER A 588 12.92 18.99 5.72
N THR A 589 11.82 18.69 6.42
CA THR A 589 10.50 18.58 5.80
C THR A 589 9.84 19.95 5.63
N TYR A 590 9.96 20.81 6.64
CA TYR A 590 9.21 22.08 6.66
C TYR A 590 10.06 23.31 6.39
N ALA A 591 11.22 23.50 7.05
CA ALA A 591 12.01 24.71 6.79
C ALA A 591 12.66 24.67 5.40
N ASP A 592 13.47 23.64 5.12
CA ASP A 592 14.14 23.51 3.82
C ASP A 592 13.15 23.01 2.73
N GLY A 593 12.28 22.04 3.06
CA GLY A 593 11.35 21.44 2.12
C GLY A 593 10.29 22.41 1.57
N LEU A 594 9.59 23.19 2.41
CA LEU A 594 8.57 24.15 1.95
C LEU A 594 9.16 25.26 1.09
N GLY A 595 10.40 25.66 1.36
CA GLY A 595 11.10 26.70 0.59
C GLY A 595 11.19 26.37 -0.91
N THR A 596 11.22 25.10 -1.28
CA THR A 596 11.30 24.64 -2.68
C THR A 596 9.97 24.77 -3.43
N TYR A 597 8.86 24.87 -2.70
CA TYR A 597 7.50 24.97 -3.29
C TYR A 597 6.99 26.42 -3.39
N ILE A 598 7.73 27.39 -2.85
CA ILE A 598 7.32 28.81 -2.96
C ILE A 598 7.54 29.26 -4.41
N ARG A 599 6.46 29.59 -5.11
CA ARG A 599 6.51 30.06 -6.50
C ARG A 599 6.94 31.54 -6.58
N GLU A 600 6.98 32.09 -7.79
CA GLU A 600 7.37 33.49 -8.06
C GLU A 600 6.44 34.51 -7.45
N ASP A 601 5.16 34.17 -7.29
CA ASP A 601 4.14 34.98 -6.62
C ASP A 601 4.26 35.00 -5.08
N GLY A 602 5.24 34.29 -4.52
CA GLY A 602 5.46 34.17 -3.08
C GLY A 602 4.50 33.21 -2.38
N ARG A 603 3.75 32.37 -3.11
CA ARG A 603 2.75 31.46 -2.59
C ARG A 603 3.14 30.00 -2.79
N ILE A 604 2.59 29.14 -1.96
CA ILE A 604 2.64 27.68 -2.11
C ILE A 604 1.28 27.23 -2.63
N HIS A 605 1.29 26.54 -3.76
CA HIS A 605 0.12 25.94 -4.40
C HIS A 605 0.16 24.43 -4.20
N SER A 606 -0.34 23.97 -3.06
CA SER A 606 -0.44 22.54 -2.75
C SER A 606 -1.48 21.86 -3.64
N ARG A 607 -1.32 20.57 -3.90
CA ARG A 607 -2.33 19.76 -4.58
C ARG A 607 -3.25 19.10 -3.58
N PHE A 608 -4.56 19.18 -3.78
CA PHE A 608 -5.58 18.55 -2.97
C PHE A 608 -6.22 17.38 -3.74
N ASN A 609 -5.98 16.16 -3.26
CA ASN A 609 -6.43 14.95 -3.94
C ASN A 609 -7.68 14.38 -3.26
N GLN A 610 -8.75 14.18 -4.04
CA GLN A 610 -10.00 13.59 -3.53
C GLN A 610 -10.13 12.08 -3.78
N THR A 611 -9.21 11.47 -4.52
CA THR A 611 -9.27 10.06 -4.96
C THR A 611 -8.21 9.16 -4.31
N ILE A 612 -7.57 9.58 -3.21
CA ILE A 612 -6.47 8.81 -2.58
C ILE A 612 -6.94 8.07 -1.34
N THR A 613 -7.73 8.73 -0.47
CA THR A 613 -8.06 8.12 0.82
C THR A 613 -9.29 7.21 0.72
N ALA A 614 -9.24 6.05 1.36
CA ALA A 614 -10.37 5.12 1.35
C ALA A 614 -11.58 5.59 2.18
N THR A 615 -11.44 6.64 2.98
CA THR A 615 -12.52 7.20 3.84
C THR A 615 -13.25 8.39 3.22
N GLY A 616 -12.81 8.89 2.06
CA GLY A 616 -13.33 10.10 1.46
C GLY A 616 -12.66 11.39 1.93
N ARG A 617 -11.72 11.33 2.88
CA ARG A 617 -10.92 12.53 3.27
C ARG A 617 -10.10 13.03 2.09
N ILE A 618 -9.90 14.35 2.02
CA ILE A 618 -8.98 14.99 1.08
C ILE A 618 -7.56 14.78 1.60
N SER A 619 -6.61 14.53 0.72
CA SER A 619 -5.19 14.54 1.04
C SER A 619 -4.47 15.70 0.35
N SER A 620 -3.42 16.23 0.98
CA SER A 620 -2.60 17.32 0.46
C SER A 620 -1.22 16.79 0.10
N THR A 621 -0.71 17.17 -1.07
CA THR A 621 0.64 16.81 -1.58
C THR A 621 1.29 18.00 -2.25
N GLU A 622 2.60 17.96 -2.42
CA GLU A 622 3.38 18.94 -3.19
C GLU A 622 3.21 20.41 -2.76
N PRO A 623 3.37 20.74 -1.43
CA PRO A 623 3.67 19.89 -0.29
C PRO A 623 2.43 19.48 0.50
N ASN A 624 2.58 18.55 1.47
CA ASN A 624 1.49 18.23 2.39
C ASN A 624 1.37 19.30 3.49
N LEU A 625 0.41 20.21 3.33
CA LEU A 625 0.13 21.28 4.30
C LEU A 625 -0.75 20.81 5.47
N GLN A 626 -1.44 19.68 5.35
CA GLN A 626 -2.31 19.15 6.41
C GLN A 626 -1.52 18.53 7.58
N ASN A 627 -0.22 18.25 7.39
CA ASN A 627 0.63 17.62 8.40
C ASN A 627 1.57 18.59 9.12
N ILE A 628 1.35 19.90 9.01
CA ILE A 628 2.14 20.91 9.73
C ILE A 628 1.89 20.76 11.23
N PRO A 629 2.94 20.54 12.07
CA PRO A 629 2.79 20.19 13.47
C PRO A 629 2.09 21.28 14.29
N ILE A 630 1.14 20.85 15.15
CA ILE A 630 0.42 21.74 16.08
C ILE A 630 0.81 21.48 17.54
N ARG A 631 1.12 20.22 17.89
CA ARG A 631 1.26 19.81 19.31
C ARG A 631 2.51 20.35 19.99
N MET A 632 3.53 20.68 19.23
CA MET A 632 4.81 21.17 19.73
C MET A 632 4.91 22.67 19.51
N GLU A 633 5.44 23.37 20.49
CA GLU A 633 5.64 24.82 20.42
C GLU A 633 6.46 25.25 19.19
N LEU A 634 7.63 24.62 18.98
CA LEU A 634 8.45 24.89 17.79
C LEU A 634 7.78 24.49 16.48
N GLY A 635 7.06 23.36 16.46
CA GLY A 635 6.30 22.97 15.29
C GLY A 635 5.17 23.95 14.96
N ARG A 636 4.54 24.53 15.98
CA ARG A 636 3.52 25.59 15.81
C ARG A 636 4.11 26.89 15.27
N GLU A 637 5.36 27.23 15.63
CA GLU A 637 6.02 28.46 15.16
C GLU A 637 6.11 28.56 13.65
N ILE A 638 6.20 27.44 12.94
CA ILE A 638 6.21 27.45 11.46
C ILE A 638 4.94 28.05 10.87
N ARG A 639 3.81 27.94 11.55
CA ARG A 639 2.55 28.55 11.08
C ARG A 639 2.60 30.06 11.00
N LYS A 640 3.56 30.74 11.68
CA LYS A 640 3.77 32.18 11.62
C LYS A 640 4.25 32.68 10.27
N VAL A 641 4.94 31.82 9.51
CA VAL A 641 5.46 32.17 8.18
C VAL A 641 4.37 32.22 7.10
N PHE A 642 3.22 31.57 7.37
CA PHE A 642 2.07 31.63 6.47
C PHE A 642 1.24 32.86 6.80
N VAL A 643 1.11 33.76 5.85
CA VAL A 643 0.49 35.07 6.02
C VAL A 643 -0.53 35.34 4.93
N PRO A 644 -1.58 36.10 5.19
CA PRO A 644 -2.48 36.56 4.15
C PRO A 644 -1.80 37.63 3.28
N ARG A 645 -2.38 37.94 2.12
CA ARG A 645 -1.97 39.09 1.30
C ARG A 645 -2.22 40.42 2.05
N ASP A 646 -1.60 41.51 1.60
CA ASP A 646 -1.74 42.83 2.23
C ASP A 646 -3.21 43.29 2.22
N GLY A 647 -3.70 43.78 3.36
CA GLY A 647 -5.10 44.20 3.57
C GLY A 647 -6.07 43.03 3.81
N PHE A 648 -5.53 41.85 4.08
CA PHE A 648 -6.31 40.66 4.44
C PHE A 648 -5.89 40.11 5.81
N ILE A 649 -6.76 39.24 6.35
CA ILE A 649 -6.53 38.46 7.56
C ILE A 649 -6.86 36.99 7.22
N PHE A 650 -6.40 36.07 8.05
CA PHE A 650 -6.95 34.71 8.03
C PHE A 650 -8.14 34.60 8.96
N LEU A 651 -9.19 33.93 8.48
CA LEU A 651 -10.27 33.39 9.29
C LEU A 651 -10.15 31.87 9.25
N ASP A 652 -10.01 31.26 10.42
CA ASP A 652 -9.99 29.82 10.62
C ASP A 652 -11.31 29.42 11.29
N ALA A 653 -12.01 28.46 10.70
CA ALA A 653 -13.24 27.90 11.24
C ALA A 653 -13.11 26.40 11.38
N ASP A 654 -13.21 25.88 12.61
CA ASP A 654 -12.96 24.49 12.98
C ASP A 654 -14.25 23.86 13.55
N TYR A 655 -14.61 22.66 13.10
CA TYR A 655 -15.73 21.93 13.70
C TYR A 655 -15.37 21.38 15.08
N SER A 656 -16.16 21.74 16.07
CA SER A 656 -15.99 21.21 17.41
C SER A 656 -16.46 19.76 17.49
N GLN A 657 -15.53 18.80 17.61
CA GLN A 657 -15.77 17.37 17.85
C GLN A 657 -16.71 16.72 16.80
N ILE A 658 -16.53 17.01 15.53
CA ILE A 658 -17.44 16.54 14.45
C ILE A 658 -17.65 15.01 14.45
N GLU A 659 -16.59 14.20 14.60
CA GLU A 659 -16.71 12.73 14.58
C GLU A 659 -17.56 12.20 15.74
N LEU A 660 -17.48 12.80 16.92
CA LEU A 660 -18.30 12.43 18.07
C LEU A 660 -19.77 12.86 17.90
N ARG A 661 -20.01 14.01 17.26
CA ARG A 661 -21.37 14.47 16.92
C ARG A 661 -22.00 13.56 15.86
N VAL A 662 -21.22 13.13 14.88
CA VAL A 662 -21.63 12.13 13.89
C VAL A 662 -21.95 10.79 14.59
N LEU A 663 -21.10 10.33 15.52
CA LEU A 663 -21.36 9.12 16.30
C LEU A 663 -22.68 9.23 17.11
N ALA A 664 -22.91 10.37 17.79
CA ALA A 664 -24.17 10.63 18.52
C ALA A 664 -25.40 10.54 17.59
N HIS A 665 -25.32 11.18 16.43
CA HIS A 665 -26.38 11.14 15.43
C HIS A 665 -26.66 9.72 14.90
N MET A 666 -25.60 9.01 14.45
CA MET A 666 -25.73 7.71 13.78
C MET A 666 -26.12 6.60 14.77
N SER A 667 -25.58 6.60 15.97
CA SER A 667 -25.95 5.63 17.02
C SER A 667 -27.35 5.88 17.57
N GLY A 668 -27.81 7.14 17.53
CA GLY A 668 -29.06 7.54 18.14
C GLY A 668 -29.09 7.41 19.67
N ASP A 669 -27.93 7.35 20.32
CA ASP A 669 -27.83 7.26 21.78
C ASP A 669 -28.35 8.53 22.43
N GLU A 670 -29.51 8.41 23.12
CA GLU A 670 -30.21 9.58 23.70
C GLU A 670 -29.38 10.28 24.76
N ARG A 671 -28.60 9.54 25.55
CA ARG A 671 -27.72 10.14 26.59
C ARG A 671 -26.58 10.92 25.97
N LEU A 672 -25.99 10.38 24.91
CA LEU A 672 -24.91 11.07 24.20
C LEU A 672 -25.46 12.32 23.46
N ILE A 673 -26.64 12.22 22.84
CA ILE A 673 -27.31 13.37 22.21
C ILE A 673 -27.63 14.45 23.23
N GLU A 674 -28.20 14.06 24.39
CA GLU A 674 -28.55 15.02 25.46
C GLU A 674 -27.30 15.67 26.06
N ALA A 675 -26.20 14.91 26.18
CA ALA A 675 -24.93 15.47 26.64
C ALA A 675 -24.43 16.60 25.72
N TYR A 676 -24.64 16.50 24.40
CA TYR A 676 -24.33 17.58 23.47
C TYR A 676 -25.30 18.76 23.52
N LYS A 677 -26.57 18.52 23.85
CA LYS A 677 -27.56 19.61 23.96
C LYS A 677 -27.43 20.45 25.23
N THR A 678 -26.92 19.86 26.29
CA THR A 678 -26.92 20.47 27.62
C THR A 678 -25.58 21.00 28.06
N ALA A 679 -24.50 20.70 27.35
CA ALA A 679 -23.17 20.93 27.90
C ALA A 679 -22.15 21.50 26.95
N GLN A 680 -21.25 22.23 27.56
CA GLN A 680 -20.12 22.89 26.92
C GLN A 680 -18.88 21.99 26.76
N ASP A 681 -18.76 20.89 27.54
CA ASP A 681 -17.58 20.01 27.52
C ASP A 681 -17.98 18.53 27.59
N ILE A 682 -18.11 17.87 26.43
CA ILE A 682 -18.47 16.46 26.29
C ILE A 682 -17.47 15.54 27.01
N HIS A 683 -16.20 15.87 27.09
CA HIS A 683 -15.21 15.03 27.75
C HIS A 683 -15.36 15.07 29.29
N ALA A 684 -15.71 16.24 29.83
CA ALA A 684 -16.01 16.36 31.26
C ALA A 684 -17.29 15.61 31.61
N ILE A 685 -18.33 15.69 30.77
CA ILE A 685 -19.57 14.96 30.98
C ILE A 685 -19.35 13.45 30.89
N THR A 686 -18.66 12.99 29.85
CA THR A 686 -18.30 11.57 29.77
C THR A 686 -17.53 11.11 31.01
N ALA A 687 -16.58 11.92 31.50
CA ALA A 687 -15.88 11.63 32.75
C ALA A 687 -16.82 11.55 33.95
N SER A 688 -17.70 12.54 34.12
CA SER A 688 -18.71 12.57 35.19
C SER A 688 -19.59 11.31 35.16
N GLN A 689 -20.10 10.97 34.00
CA GLN A 689 -21.00 9.80 33.83
C GLN A 689 -20.28 8.45 33.98
N VAL A 690 -19.09 8.31 33.40
CA VAL A 690 -18.30 7.05 33.44
C VAL A 690 -17.72 6.79 34.83
N PHE A 691 -17.33 7.87 35.55
CA PHE A 691 -16.76 7.75 36.91
C PHE A 691 -17.80 7.91 38.04
N HIS A 692 -19.07 8.23 37.68
CA HIS A 692 -20.17 8.52 38.60
C HIS A 692 -19.83 9.61 39.66
N ILE A 693 -19.24 10.71 39.17
CA ILE A 693 -18.87 11.87 39.99
C ILE A 693 -19.60 13.11 39.49
N PRO A 694 -19.87 14.10 40.36
CA PRO A 694 -20.42 15.38 39.93
C PRO A 694 -19.54 16.05 38.88
N LEU A 695 -20.15 16.78 37.95
CA LEU A 695 -19.44 17.42 36.82
C LEU A 695 -18.38 18.44 37.29
N ASP A 696 -18.66 19.16 38.38
CA ASP A 696 -17.76 20.12 38.98
C ASP A 696 -16.61 19.50 39.78
N GLU A 697 -16.69 18.20 40.07
CA GLU A 697 -15.63 17.40 40.72
C GLU A 697 -14.72 16.67 39.72
N VAL A 698 -14.98 16.77 38.42
CA VAL A 698 -14.16 16.10 37.39
C VAL A 698 -12.75 16.74 37.36
N THR A 699 -11.76 15.90 37.66
CA THR A 699 -10.36 16.33 37.63
C THR A 699 -9.82 16.44 36.18
N PRO A 700 -8.80 17.27 35.94
CA PRO A 700 -8.17 17.36 34.61
C PRO A 700 -7.65 16.00 34.08
N LEU A 701 -7.23 15.10 34.97
CA LEU A 701 -6.78 13.75 34.61
C LEU A 701 -7.96 12.90 34.11
N GLN A 702 -9.08 12.90 34.82
CA GLN A 702 -10.28 12.16 34.43
C GLN A 702 -10.86 12.67 33.11
N ARG A 703 -10.90 14.00 32.93
CA ARG A 703 -11.31 14.62 31.67
C ARG A 703 -10.40 14.18 30.51
N ARG A 704 -9.07 14.18 30.73
CA ARG A 704 -8.10 13.71 29.73
C ARG A 704 -8.31 12.22 29.38
N ASN A 705 -8.55 11.38 30.40
CA ASN A 705 -8.81 9.96 30.19
C ASN A 705 -10.11 9.73 29.42
N ALA A 706 -11.17 10.45 29.78
CA ALA A 706 -12.45 10.41 29.04
C ALA A 706 -12.28 10.89 27.61
N LYS A 707 -11.47 11.92 27.34
CA LYS A 707 -11.13 12.37 25.99
C LYS A 707 -10.47 11.23 25.18
N ALA A 708 -9.49 10.54 25.74
CA ALA A 708 -8.84 9.42 25.08
C ALA A 708 -9.81 8.25 24.83
N VAL A 709 -10.73 7.96 25.76
CA VAL A 709 -11.77 6.94 25.57
C VAL A 709 -12.74 7.36 24.47
N ASN A 710 -13.25 8.60 24.48
CA ASN A 710 -14.19 9.11 23.48
C ASN A 710 -13.63 8.96 22.05
N PHE A 711 -12.39 9.42 21.82
CA PHE A 711 -11.74 9.26 20.53
C PHE A 711 -11.37 7.81 20.22
N GLY A 712 -10.90 7.09 21.25
CA GLY A 712 -10.57 5.67 21.12
C GLY A 712 -11.74 4.83 20.65
N ILE A 713 -12.95 5.08 21.15
CA ILE A 713 -14.17 4.37 20.74
C ILE A 713 -14.48 4.64 19.25
N VAL A 714 -14.39 5.91 18.79
CA VAL A 714 -14.57 6.24 17.36
C VAL A 714 -13.57 5.49 16.48
N TYR A 715 -12.34 5.32 16.95
CA TYR A 715 -11.28 4.62 16.20
C TYR A 715 -11.25 3.10 16.45
N GLY A 716 -12.22 2.55 17.20
CA GLY A 716 -12.25 1.12 17.51
C GLY A 716 -11.08 0.65 18.35
N ILE A 717 -10.64 1.46 19.34
CA ILE A 717 -9.48 1.16 20.17
C ILE A 717 -9.67 -0.13 20.98
N SER A 718 -8.62 -0.95 21.04
CA SER A 718 -8.59 -2.11 21.94
C SER A 718 -8.20 -1.69 23.36
N ALA A 719 -8.55 -2.52 24.35
CA ALA A 719 -8.09 -2.30 25.72
C ALA A 719 -6.55 -2.25 25.84
N PHE A 720 -5.83 -2.94 24.96
CA PHE A 720 -4.37 -2.84 24.87
C PHE A 720 -3.94 -1.46 24.38
N GLY A 721 -4.50 -0.95 23.26
CA GLY A 721 -4.18 0.37 22.75
C GLY A 721 -4.47 1.46 23.79
N LEU A 722 -5.65 1.43 24.41
CA LEU A 722 -6.03 2.40 25.44
C LEU A 722 -5.10 2.33 26.67
N SER A 723 -4.65 1.14 27.07
CA SER A 723 -3.72 0.99 28.20
C SER A 723 -2.34 1.62 27.92
N GLU A 724 -1.86 1.52 26.68
CA GLU A 724 -0.62 2.18 26.24
C GLU A 724 -0.78 3.71 26.20
N ASP A 725 -1.88 4.20 25.62
CA ASP A 725 -2.14 5.65 25.46
C ASP A 725 -2.28 6.39 26.81
N LEU A 726 -2.93 5.75 27.76
CA LEU A 726 -3.15 6.32 29.09
C LEU A 726 -2.08 5.93 30.13
N SER A 727 -1.15 5.03 29.79
CA SER A 727 -0.17 4.45 30.72
C SER A 727 -0.83 3.81 31.95
N ILE A 728 -1.93 3.09 31.74
CA ILE A 728 -2.70 2.37 32.76
C ILE A 728 -2.63 0.86 32.52
N SER A 729 -3.09 0.07 33.51
CA SER A 729 -3.18 -1.38 33.29
C SER A 729 -4.25 -1.74 32.24
N ARG A 730 -4.04 -2.88 31.59
CA ARG A 730 -5.02 -3.40 30.61
C ARG A 730 -6.40 -3.64 31.24
N LYS A 731 -6.43 -4.01 32.51
CA LYS A 731 -7.68 -4.21 33.26
C LYS A 731 -8.42 -2.90 33.45
N GLU A 732 -7.74 -1.82 33.86
CA GLU A 732 -8.34 -0.49 33.98
C GLU A 732 -8.85 0.01 32.65
N ALA A 733 -8.11 -0.20 31.56
CA ALA A 733 -8.55 0.14 30.21
C ALA A 733 -9.82 -0.62 29.79
N MET A 734 -9.90 -1.92 30.13
CA MET A 734 -11.12 -2.72 29.92
C MET A 734 -12.30 -2.17 30.72
N ASP A 735 -12.09 -1.81 31.99
CA ASP A 735 -13.12 -1.27 32.87
C ASP A 735 -13.61 0.11 32.33
N TYR A 736 -12.74 0.94 31.81
CA TYR A 736 -13.13 2.23 31.18
C TYR A 736 -14.00 2.03 29.95
N ILE A 737 -13.61 1.12 29.05
CA ILE A 737 -14.39 0.81 27.85
C ILE A 737 -15.75 0.21 28.24
N ALA A 738 -15.79 -0.69 29.22
CA ALA A 738 -17.04 -1.29 29.69
C ALA A 738 -18.00 -0.24 30.26
N ARG A 739 -17.54 0.65 31.14
CA ARG A 739 -18.35 1.74 31.72
C ARG A 739 -18.82 2.72 30.66
N TYR A 740 -17.99 3.03 29.66
CA TYR A 740 -18.41 3.87 28.54
C TYR A 740 -19.62 3.25 27.81
N PHE A 741 -19.60 1.97 27.51
CA PHE A 741 -20.69 1.29 26.83
C PHE A 741 -21.90 1.03 27.75
N GLU A 742 -21.72 0.94 29.07
CA GLU A 742 -22.82 0.96 30.05
C GLU A 742 -23.51 2.32 30.07
N THR A 743 -22.73 3.40 29.94
CA THR A 743 -23.23 4.75 29.89
C THR A 743 -23.95 5.04 28.57
N TYR A 744 -23.37 4.60 27.44
CA TYR A 744 -23.86 4.82 26.07
C TYR A 744 -24.14 3.48 25.36
N PRO A 745 -25.20 2.73 25.75
CA PRO A 745 -25.41 1.38 25.24
C PRO A 745 -25.76 1.32 23.75
N GLN A 746 -26.41 2.35 23.20
CA GLN A 746 -26.75 2.38 21.78
C GLN A 746 -25.52 2.62 20.90
N VAL A 747 -24.48 3.28 21.40
CA VAL A 747 -23.19 3.37 20.71
C VAL A 747 -22.60 1.99 20.48
N LYS A 748 -22.61 1.13 21.52
CA LYS A 748 -22.11 -0.25 21.37
C LYS A 748 -22.94 -1.03 20.34
N THR A 749 -24.25 -1.00 20.45
CA THR A 749 -25.16 -1.68 19.54
C THR A 749 -24.92 -1.22 18.08
N PHE A 750 -24.74 0.06 17.87
CA PHE A 750 -24.45 0.64 16.57
C PHE A 750 -23.12 0.14 16.00
N LEU A 751 -22.03 0.21 16.78
CA LEU A 751 -20.71 -0.25 16.32
C LEU A 751 -20.70 -1.76 16.02
N ASP A 752 -21.35 -2.57 16.86
CA ASP A 752 -21.49 -4.01 16.62
C ASP A 752 -22.30 -4.28 15.34
N SER A 753 -23.33 -3.47 15.06
CA SER A 753 -24.13 -3.57 13.83
C SER A 753 -23.34 -3.23 12.57
N LEU A 754 -22.44 -2.27 12.63
CA LEU A 754 -21.55 -1.93 11.51
C LEU A 754 -20.62 -3.10 11.15
N VAL A 755 -20.06 -3.75 12.17
CA VAL A 755 -19.19 -4.92 11.97
C VAL A 755 -19.99 -6.10 11.42
N ALA A 756 -21.22 -6.34 11.93
CA ALA A 756 -22.10 -7.39 11.42
C ALA A 756 -22.48 -7.14 9.96
N HIS A 757 -22.88 -5.92 9.63
CA HIS A 757 -23.22 -5.50 8.27
C HIS A 757 -22.03 -5.68 7.32
N ALA A 758 -20.82 -5.25 7.73
CA ALA A 758 -19.61 -5.39 6.92
C ALA A 758 -19.22 -6.86 6.70
N LYS A 759 -19.44 -7.74 7.66
CA LYS A 759 -19.23 -9.20 7.51
C LYS A 759 -20.20 -9.82 6.49
N GLU A 760 -21.42 -9.34 6.44
CA GLU A 760 -22.46 -9.83 5.53
C GLU A 760 -22.32 -9.24 4.12
N GLN A 761 -22.20 -7.91 4.01
CA GLN A 761 -22.22 -7.19 2.75
C GLN A 761 -20.85 -6.97 2.13
N GLY A 762 -19.78 -7.07 2.91
CA GLY A 762 -18.39 -6.82 2.47
C GLY A 762 -17.99 -5.34 2.47
N TYR A 763 -18.87 -4.41 2.84
CA TYR A 763 -18.59 -2.98 2.89
C TYR A 763 -19.35 -2.29 4.04
N VAL A 764 -18.96 -1.05 4.33
CA VAL A 764 -19.70 -0.11 5.19
C VAL A 764 -20.03 1.16 4.43
N THR A 765 -21.02 1.94 4.93
CA THR A 765 -21.50 3.16 4.28
C THR A 765 -21.49 4.36 5.22
N THR A 766 -21.21 5.56 4.67
CA THR A 766 -21.46 6.83 5.36
C THR A 766 -22.94 7.21 5.33
N MET A 767 -23.30 8.27 6.05
CA MET A 767 -24.65 8.86 6.03
C MET A 767 -25.05 9.33 4.61
N PHE A 768 -24.11 9.69 3.78
CA PHE A 768 -24.31 10.15 2.40
C PHE A 768 -24.16 9.04 1.35
N GLY A 769 -24.08 7.77 1.79
CA GLY A 769 -24.05 6.63 0.88
C GLY A 769 -22.66 6.23 0.38
N ARG A 770 -21.60 6.92 0.75
CA ARG A 770 -20.22 6.53 0.38
C ARG A 770 -19.90 5.15 0.89
N ARG A 771 -19.51 4.24 0.00
CA ARG A 771 -19.16 2.87 0.34
C ARG A 771 -17.66 2.71 0.56
N ARG A 772 -17.28 1.95 1.59
CA ARG A 772 -15.92 1.46 1.79
C ARG A 772 -15.92 -0.06 1.90
N PRO A 773 -15.34 -0.79 0.95
CA PRO A 773 -15.10 -2.23 1.04
C PRO A 773 -14.18 -2.57 2.23
N VAL A 774 -14.44 -3.70 2.91
CA VAL A 774 -13.64 -4.17 4.05
C VAL A 774 -13.26 -5.64 3.82
N PRO A 775 -12.38 -5.92 2.85
CA PRO A 775 -11.96 -7.28 2.50
C PRO A 775 -11.26 -8.00 3.66
N GLU A 776 -10.61 -7.25 4.56
CA GLU A 776 -9.87 -7.78 5.71
C GLU A 776 -10.74 -8.63 6.64
N LEU A 777 -12.06 -8.41 6.67
CA LEU A 777 -12.99 -9.19 7.50
C LEU A 777 -13.10 -10.66 7.06
N LYS A 778 -12.75 -10.97 5.82
CA LYS A 778 -12.75 -12.32 5.28
C LYS A 778 -11.43 -13.07 5.54
N SER A 779 -10.39 -12.38 6.03
CA SER A 779 -9.09 -12.99 6.27
C SER A 779 -9.14 -14.04 7.41
N SER A 780 -8.44 -15.15 7.23
CA SER A 780 -8.22 -16.14 8.27
C SER A 780 -7.29 -15.63 9.38
N ASN A 781 -6.46 -14.61 9.07
CA ASN A 781 -5.53 -13.98 10.01
C ASN A 781 -6.29 -13.10 11.02
N PHE A 782 -6.18 -13.45 12.30
CA PHE A 782 -6.83 -12.72 13.40
C PHE A 782 -6.46 -11.23 13.43
N MET A 783 -5.20 -10.88 13.17
CA MET A 783 -4.75 -9.48 13.19
C MET A 783 -5.39 -8.66 12.06
N GLN A 784 -5.50 -9.24 10.88
CA GLN A 784 -6.16 -8.62 9.73
C GLN A 784 -7.67 -8.49 9.97
N ARG A 785 -8.34 -9.55 10.45
CA ARG A 785 -9.77 -9.45 10.81
C ARG A 785 -10.03 -8.39 11.86
N SER A 786 -9.22 -8.35 12.90
CA SER A 786 -9.33 -7.32 13.95
C SER A 786 -9.08 -5.91 13.41
N PHE A 787 -8.18 -5.76 12.44
CA PHE A 787 -8.01 -4.50 11.71
C PHE A 787 -9.28 -4.17 10.90
N GLY A 788 -9.83 -5.14 10.15
CA GLY A 788 -11.07 -4.97 9.41
C GLY A 788 -12.26 -4.57 10.28
N GLU A 789 -12.38 -5.12 11.49
CA GLU A 789 -13.41 -4.72 12.44
C GLU A 789 -13.26 -3.26 12.87
N ARG A 790 -12.06 -2.79 13.12
CA ARG A 790 -11.80 -1.36 13.40
C ARG A 790 -12.13 -0.46 12.22
N VAL A 791 -11.74 -0.89 11.01
CA VAL A 791 -12.10 -0.18 9.76
C VAL A 791 -13.61 -0.08 9.60
N ALA A 792 -14.35 -1.17 9.86
CA ALA A 792 -15.81 -1.19 9.76
C ALA A 792 -16.48 -0.24 10.76
N MET A 793 -15.96 -0.12 11.99
CA MET A 793 -16.48 0.80 13.00
C MET A 793 -16.15 2.27 12.69
N ASN A 794 -14.91 2.55 12.29
CA ASN A 794 -14.42 3.93 12.11
C ASN A 794 -14.88 4.57 10.79
N SER A 795 -14.84 3.82 9.67
CA SER A 795 -15.02 4.42 8.34
C SER A 795 -16.35 5.12 8.12
N PRO A 796 -17.52 4.63 8.60
CA PRO A 796 -18.77 5.35 8.48
C PRO A 796 -18.78 6.70 9.19
N ILE A 797 -18.14 6.78 10.35
CA ILE A 797 -18.09 7.99 11.18
C ILE A 797 -17.12 8.99 10.54
N GLN A 798 -15.89 8.58 10.27
CA GLN A 798 -14.87 9.42 9.67
C GLN A 798 -15.24 9.87 8.25
N GLY A 799 -15.81 8.96 7.45
CA GLY A 799 -16.27 9.29 6.10
C GLY A 799 -17.44 10.25 6.09
N THR A 800 -18.40 10.10 7.03
CA THR A 800 -19.51 11.07 7.16
C THR A 800 -18.99 12.45 7.55
N ALA A 801 -18.03 12.55 8.48
CA ALA A 801 -17.39 13.82 8.83
C ALA A 801 -16.66 14.44 7.60
N ALA A 802 -15.98 13.62 6.81
CA ALA A 802 -15.33 14.06 5.57
C ALA A 802 -16.37 14.57 4.54
N ASP A 803 -17.50 13.91 4.38
CA ASP A 803 -18.57 14.34 3.48
C ASP A 803 -19.19 15.67 3.94
N ILE A 804 -19.39 15.86 5.25
CA ILE A 804 -19.89 17.12 5.82
C ILE A 804 -18.95 18.28 5.53
N ILE A 805 -17.62 18.09 5.73
CA ILE A 805 -16.66 19.17 5.49
C ILE A 805 -16.56 19.50 4.00
N LYS A 806 -16.69 18.50 3.10
CA LYS A 806 -16.75 18.70 1.65
C LYS A 806 -17.97 19.57 1.27
N ILE A 807 -19.12 19.28 1.83
CA ILE A 807 -20.34 20.10 1.60
C ILE A 807 -20.11 21.54 2.07
N ALA A 808 -19.52 21.73 3.25
CA ALA A 808 -19.18 23.05 3.77
C ALA A 808 -18.22 23.79 2.85
N MET A 809 -17.14 23.14 2.39
CA MET A 809 -16.16 23.70 1.45
C MET A 809 -16.83 24.19 0.16
N ILE A 810 -17.64 23.36 -0.46
CA ILE A 810 -18.36 23.69 -1.70
C ILE A 810 -19.23 24.92 -1.49
N ARG A 811 -20.06 24.92 -0.47
CA ARG A 811 -21.01 26.01 -0.18
C ARG A 811 -20.30 27.33 0.17
N VAL A 812 -19.23 27.27 0.96
CA VAL A 812 -18.43 28.43 1.31
C VAL A 812 -17.76 29.02 0.06
N ASP A 813 -17.05 28.22 -0.73
CA ASP A 813 -16.36 28.72 -1.93
C ASP A 813 -17.35 29.27 -2.97
N GLU A 814 -18.44 28.54 -3.25
CA GLU A 814 -19.49 28.98 -4.18
C GLU A 814 -20.12 30.30 -3.72
N ARG A 815 -20.43 30.45 -2.41
CA ARG A 815 -21.05 31.65 -1.88
C ARG A 815 -20.12 32.84 -1.91
N LEU A 816 -18.82 32.68 -1.54
CA LEU A 816 -17.81 33.74 -1.63
C LEU A 816 -17.73 34.29 -3.08
N ARG A 817 -17.78 33.41 -4.07
CA ARG A 817 -17.70 33.78 -5.48
C ARG A 817 -18.98 34.39 -6.01
N ARG A 818 -20.14 33.81 -5.68
CA ARG A 818 -21.46 34.29 -6.09
C ARG A 818 -21.76 35.70 -5.54
N GLU A 819 -21.32 35.99 -4.31
CA GLU A 819 -21.44 37.31 -3.71
C GLU A 819 -20.34 38.30 -4.15
N ASN A 820 -19.47 37.91 -5.11
CA ASN A 820 -18.36 38.67 -5.67
C ASN A 820 -17.39 39.23 -4.60
N LEU A 821 -17.18 38.49 -3.50
CA LEU A 821 -16.23 38.83 -2.47
C LEU A 821 -14.79 38.61 -2.97
N ARG A 822 -13.86 39.39 -2.37
CA ARG A 822 -12.42 39.24 -2.63
C ARG A 822 -11.81 38.08 -1.82
N SER A 823 -12.48 37.76 -0.71
CA SER A 823 -12.10 36.66 0.19
C SER A 823 -12.15 35.31 -0.48
N ARG A 824 -11.22 34.39 -0.13
CA ARG A 824 -11.08 33.07 -0.79
C ARG A 824 -10.82 31.96 0.23
N LEU A 825 -11.49 30.83 0.05
CA LEU A 825 -11.12 29.58 0.71
C LEU A 825 -9.79 29.09 0.12
N ILE A 826 -8.78 28.89 0.99
CA ILE A 826 -7.41 28.56 0.54
C ILE A 826 -6.89 27.23 1.05
N LEU A 827 -7.41 26.75 2.19
CA LEU A 827 -6.89 25.53 2.80
C LEU A 827 -7.99 24.82 3.60
N GLN A 828 -7.93 23.50 3.59
CA GLN A 828 -8.69 22.62 4.46
C GLN A 828 -7.71 21.69 5.19
N VAL A 829 -7.79 21.65 6.52
CA VAL A 829 -6.94 20.80 7.36
C VAL A 829 -7.81 20.04 8.35
N HIS A 830 -7.91 18.73 8.21
CA HIS A 830 -8.74 17.85 9.03
C HIS A 830 -10.23 18.27 9.04
N ASP A 831 -10.66 19.03 10.03
CA ASP A 831 -12.01 19.54 10.26
C ASP A 831 -12.09 21.07 10.25
N GLU A 832 -11.01 21.77 9.85
CA GLU A 832 -10.92 23.21 9.74
C GLU A 832 -10.92 23.72 8.29
N LEU A 833 -11.47 24.91 8.09
CA LEU A 833 -11.44 25.67 6.84
C LEU A 833 -10.71 27.01 7.10
N LEU A 834 -9.69 27.31 6.29
CA LEU A 834 -8.94 28.54 6.34
C LEU A 834 -9.31 29.44 5.15
N VAL A 835 -9.83 30.61 5.45
CA VAL A 835 -10.23 31.64 4.46
C VAL A 835 -9.31 32.84 4.55
N GLU A 836 -8.67 33.20 3.42
CA GLU A 836 -7.96 34.48 3.28
C GLU A 836 -9.00 35.57 3.04
N THR A 837 -9.23 36.40 4.03
CA THR A 837 -10.38 37.32 4.14
C THR A 837 -9.95 38.78 4.07
N ALA A 838 -10.54 39.57 3.16
CA ALA A 838 -10.32 41.00 3.13
C ALA A 838 -10.84 41.65 4.44
N GLU A 839 -10.05 42.57 5.03
CA GLU A 839 -10.39 43.13 6.34
C GLU A 839 -11.79 43.79 6.41
N ASP A 840 -12.23 44.42 5.31
CA ASP A 840 -13.56 45.03 5.18
C ASP A 840 -14.69 44.00 4.89
N GLU A 841 -14.36 42.75 4.56
CA GLU A 841 -15.31 41.66 4.35
C GLU A 841 -15.42 40.74 5.57
N LYS A 842 -14.67 40.98 6.66
CA LYS A 842 -14.57 40.07 7.81
C LYS A 842 -15.93 39.59 8.32
N GLU A 843 -16.83 40.53 8.62
CA GLU A 843 -18.13 40.22 9.23
C GLU A 843 -19.03 39.35 8.29
N ILE A 844 -19.01 39.65 6.99
CA ILE A 844 -19.79 38.88 6.01
C ILE A 844 -19.20 37.46 5.82
N VAL A 845 -17.87 37.31 5.78
CA VAL A 845 -17.21 36.03 5.68
C VAL A 845 -17.42 35.20 6.94
N MET A 846 -17.33 35.78 8.15
CA MET A 846 -17.66 35.06 9.38
C MET A 846 -19.10 34.55 9.37
N LYS A 847 -20.04 35.35 8.87
CA LYS A 847 -21.45 34.93 8.72
C LYS A 847 -21.58 33.77 7.70
N ILE A 848 -20.91 33.84 6.55
CA ILE A 848 -20.91 32.79 5.55
C ILE A 848 -20.37 31.49 6.14
N LEU A 849 -19.20 31.51 6.77
CA LEU A 849 -18.62 30.33 7.41
C LEU A 849 -19.56 29.73 8.45
N SER A 850 -20.11 30.57 9.34
CA SER A 850 -21.06 30.14 10.35
C SER A 850 -22.29 29.47 9.73
N GLU A 851 -22.93 30.10 8.76
CA GLU A 851 -24.18 29.57 8.16
C GLU A 851 -23.93 28.27 7.36
N GLU A 852 -22.91 28.26 6.49
CA GLU A 852 -22.68 27.13 5.59
C GLU A 852 -22.10 25.92 6.32
N MET A 853 -21.23 26.11 7.32
CA MET A 853 -20.70 25.02 8.12
C MET A 853 -21.76 24.43 9.08
N HIS A 854 -22.55 25.28 9.79
CA HIS A 854 -23.64 24.79 10.65
C HIS A 854 -24.68 23.98 9.88
N HIS A 855 -25.03 24.41 8.67
CA HIS A 855 -26.07 23.80 7.84
C HIS A 855 -25.53 22.80 6.80
N ALA A 856 -24.27 22.41 6.89
CA ALA A 856 -23.68 21.42 5.96
C ALA A 856 -24.39 20.06 6.04
N ALA A 857 -24.90 19.69 7.22
CA ALA A 857 -25.71 18.49 7.43
C ALA A 857 -26.77 18.70 8.51
N SER A 858 -27.87 17.95 8.44
CA SER A 858 -28.92 17.93 9.46
C SER A 858 -28.69 16.75 10.41
N LEU A 859 -28.08 17.01 11.56
CA LEU A 859 -27.84 16.01 12.59
C LEU A 859 -28.81 16.17 13.77
N LYS A 860 -28.94 15.13 14.62
CA LYS A 860 -29.70 15.18 15.88
C LYS A 860 -29.03 16.07 16.95
N VAL A 861 -27.76 16.41 16.71
CA VAL A 861 -26.96 17.36 17.50
C VAL A 861 -26.43 18.46 16.57
N GLU A 862 -26.40 19.69 17.04
CA GLU A 862 -25.92 20.81 16.25
C GLU A 862 -24.43 20.65 15.92
N LEU A 863 -24.04 21.09 14.71
CA LEU A 863 -22.64 21.22 14.33
C LEU A 863 -22.13 22.55 14.92
N GLU A 864 -21.27 22.50 15.92
CA GLU A 864 -20.65 23.70 16.49
C GLU A 864 -19.33 24.02 15.81
N ILE A 865 -19.02 25.29 15.69
CA ILE A 865 -17.88 25.83 14.99
C ILE A 865 -17.16 26.81 15.91
N ASP A 866 -15.85 26.62 16.06
CA ASP A 866 -14.97 27.59 16.67
C ASP A 866 -14.31 28.42 15.57
N MET A 867 -14.38 29.78 15.68
CA MET A 867 -13.81 30.67 14.68
C MET A 867 -12.81 31.60 15.32
N HIS A 868 -11.64 31.76 14.69
CA HIS A 868 -10.60 32.67 15.10
C HIS A 868 -10.07 33.44 13.88
N ASP A 869 -9.54 34.64 14.16
CA ASP A 869 -8.88 35.43 13.14
C ASP A 869 -7.43 35.80 13.54
N GLY A 870 -6.60 36.04 12.54
CA GLY A 870 -5.20 36.35 12.78
C GLY A 870 -4.48 36.93 11.58
N LYS A 871 -3.34 37.56 11.82
CA LYS A 871 -2.44 38.09 10.79
C LYS A 871 -1.47 37.03 10.22
N ASN A 872 -1.51 35.84 10.74
CA ASN A 872 -0.81 34.66 10.27
C ASN A 872 -1.58 33.42 10.73
N TRP A 873 -1.25 32.27 10.20
CA TRP A 873 -1.96 31.03 10.52
C TRP A 873 -1.78 30.57 11.98
N PHE A 874 -0.71 31.01 12.66
CA PHE A 874 -0.51 30.70 14.07
C PHE A 874 -1.49 31.47 14.96
N GLU A 875 -1.76 32.74 14.65
CA GLU A 875 -2.70 33.59 15.39
C GLU A 875 -4.15 33.22 15.12
N ALA A 876 -4.46 32.78 13.92
CA ALA A 876 -5.81 32.38 13.52
C ALA A 876 -6.25 31.02 14.11
N LYS A 877 -5.42 30.35 14.92
CA LYS A 877 -5.73 29.06 15.55
C LYS A 877 -5.53 29.14 17.10
#